data_22627d032bdb6fa8087c6c3d1f5c574a
#
_entry.id   22627d032bdb6fa8087c6c3d1f5c574a
#
_cell.length_a   1.000
_cell.length_b   1.000
_cell.length_c   1.000
_cell.angle_alpha   90.00
_cell.angle_beta   90.00
_cell.angle_gamma   90.00
#
_symmetry.space_group_name_H-M   'P 1'
#
loop_
_entity.id
_entity.type
_entity.pdbx_description
1 polymer ?
#
loop_
_entity_poly.entity_id
_entity_poly.type
_entity_poly.pdbx_seq_one_letter_code
_entity_poly.pdbx_strand_id
1 'polypeptide(L)'
;MLASLPITTERKIRDELLIESAISPEFLGTAVELIPEVDYDPVTKEVLSTPIHDTLGWKYRRFSHGIGTAWVGAKFINEDGTAWQVKIFNKPTNDGKTGAYMAPGGIGNRVFMPPIPPEIRKRIGDRYGVEVPMEGSFWEWLRKTPQVPVIPTEGGKKTLSALSHGFVAIGLYGCRCGTAPELLKLRCTAQSRRAFYIALDRGDSNPKALRSIQKGYSTLANMLGSQAKTIDWNPIQGKGLDDLLASSGPEALEQAINEATPAWEFAQNLYLKQSLLDYAPTISVHIPELADAIKVDSLASQTMVAIRSPKGTSKTQFLIDYLRRAPKVLHVGHRVSLARAGARNFDLHFLNDLDRAHGMLFDSEKGQMAGTRMALCFDSLLSINPTDYAGGILVLDEADQSLAHLLTGSTCNKGGKRGALIARFKEILQVVGQVIMASADLTDKEIDYLVKLRDCGDQPWVLENTYHRNSYPCEFLDCGDDSAIIGKIYSAVADGQKIWVSSDQRSTLQRIARMLEPVATGDIVQINGKTSGSDDAKDFMAHPDDYLARSKAQVVLASPSVPTGLSVQRYPFDQVFGIFYGGALLTKECSQALSRVRPPVPRTVWAKRKGAAYNKISDSPRGFKVRDTLQRKVEASTKLLAPHISENHRGSLRDFDYETPTTKLYGEIAAERNFSTATFRESLYCRLKFEGNEVTRVESEGCSVTRSQMRAIAEQLKTEQAVAVVKAEQISDATARQWLNNDALSPEQQDSQYRHSICDWWVIDPDKLTADHVLRDRNGRTRTALSRLERFLLPELAIQRDINVIDRAFQWGNAAITPWDLTHHTAENFVLKAIGFEEFLSFALEGGTWTKEDDEVQAIADRVRRYARDIKTSLNLTVTEKMADTQIIGELLRRIGLKTQSTRERANDQRIYRYELDWLHLQEVKQTIVKRTERKGYSGGLPPLYSLFTEGVGQPDITTTIAKLASPVVVQMPEPEPEPRVVQLAIA
;
A
#
# COMPACT_ATOMS: atom_id res chain seq x y z
N MET A 1 9.32 48.97 29.67
CA MET A 1 9.89 49.34 28.36
C MET A 1 8.92 49.04 27.24
N LEU A 2 7.84 49.78 27.10
CA LEU A 2 6.88 49.67 26.00
C LEU A 2 6.62 51.02 25.32
N ALA A 3 7.61 51.94 25.40
CA ALA A 3 7.41 53.32 24.95
C ALA A 3 7.58 53.58 23.44
N SER A 4 7.77 52.55 22.61
CA SER A 4 8.06 52.74 21.18
C SER A 4 6.97 52.31 20.21
N LEU A 5 5.88 51.65 20.65
CA LEU A 5 4.77 51.24 19.79
C LEU A 5 3.64 52.30 19.77
N PRO A 6 2.97 52.58 18.61
CA PRO A 6 1.76 53.40 18.60
C PRO A 6 0.69 52.72 19.47
N ILE A 7 0.12 53.46 20.44
CA ILE A 7 -0.89 52.98 21.42
C ILE A 7 -2.05 52.24 20.69
N THR A 8 -2.46 52.73 19.52
CA THR A 8 -3.54 52.10 18.72
C THR A 8 -3.15 50.74 18.14
N THR A 9 -1.88 50.51 17.78
CA THR A 9 -1.38 49.25 17.24
C THR A 9 -1.19 48.22 18.34
N GLU A 10 -0.62 48.62 19.47
CA GLU A 10 -0.48 47.75 20.67
C GLU A 10 -1.86 47.27 21.16
N ARG A 11 -2.85 48.16 21.22
CA ARG A 11 -4.21 47.82 21.64
C ARG A 11 -4.83 46.79 20.71
N LYS A 12 -4.75 46.95 19.39
CA LYS A 12 -5.23 45.95 18.40
C LYS A 12 -4.59 44.57 18.56
N ILE A 13 -3.29 44.54 18.82
CA ILE A 13 -2.58 43.29 19.02
C ILE A 13 -3.01 42.62 20.34
N ARG A 14 -3.19 43.40 21.40
CA ARG A 14 -3.70 42.88 22.66
C ARG A 14 -5.11 42.34 22.53
N ASP A 15 -5.99 43.06 21.82
CA ASP A 15 -7.38 42.65 21.58
C ASP A 15 -7.38 41.34 20.78
N GLU A 16 -6.54 41.17 19.76
CA GLU A 16 -6.41 39.92 18.99
C GLU A 16 -5.93 38.73 19.89
N LEU A 17 -5.00 38.96 20.80
CA LEU A 17 -4.50 37.92 21.67
C LEU A 17 -5.45 37.57 22.79
N LEU A 18 -5.96 38.59 23.51
CA LEU A 18 -6.75 38.42 24.75
C LEU A 18 -8.23 38.15 24.46
N ILE A 19 -8.80 38.80 23.45
CA ILE A 19 -10.24 38.72 23.15
C ILE A 19 -10.50 37.71 22.05
N GLU A 20 -9.92 37.92 20.84
CA GLU A 20 -10.21 37.07 19.68
C GLU A 20 -9.65 35.65 19.84
N SER A 21 -8.51 35.48 20.55
CA SER A 21 -7.89 34.17 20.78
C SER A 21 -8.06 33.67 22.22
N ALA A 22 -8.79 34.39 23.08
CA ALA A 22 -9.07 34.01 24.47
C ALA A 22 -7.83 33.62 25.29
N ILE A 23 -6.71 34.32 25.09
CA ILE A 23 -5.45 34.07 25.80
C ILE A 23 -5.47 34.83 27.13
N SER A 24 -5.08 34.16 28.20
CA SER A 24 -5.00 34.79 29.55
C SER A 24 -3.91 35.85 29.61
N PRO A 25 -4.16 37.00 30.25
CA PRO A 25 -3.17 38.10 30.39
C PRO A 25 -1.84 37.65 31.01
N GLU A 26 -1.86 36.65 31.87
CA GLU A 26 -0.68 36.12 32.58
C GLU A 26 0.42 35.59 31.64
N PHE A 27 0.07 35.28 30.39
CA PHE A 27 1.02 34.89 29.36
C PHE A 27 1.77 36.08 28.73
N LEU A 28 1.22 37.29 28.81
CA LEU A 28 1.90 38.47 28.30
C LEU A 28 3.09 38.84 29.15
N GLY A 29 4.26 38.98 28.52
CA GLY A 29 5.52 39.22 29.19
C GLY A 29 6.24 37.95 29.71
N THR A 30 5.57 36.80 29.68
CA THR A 30 6.17 35.51 30.04
C THR A 30 6.36 34.60 28.84
N ALA A 31 5.29 34.17 28.19
CA ALA A 31 5.28 33.31 27.01
C ALA A 31 5.17 34.09 25.71
N VAL A 32 4.62 35.31 25.73
CA VAL A 32 4.49 36.22 24.59
C VAL A 32 5.05 37.58 24.93
N GLU A 33 6.01 38.03 24.14
CA GLU A 33 6.64 39.34 24.24
C GLU A 33 6.31 40.15 22.97
N LEU A 34 5.79 41.38 23.12
CA LEU A 34 5.59 42.30 22.02
C LEU A 34 6.93 42.98 21.70
N ILE A 35 7.39 42.87 20.46
CA ILE A 35 8.66 43.40 20.00
C ILE A 35 8.47 44.32 18.81
N PRO A 36 9.15 45.45 18.75
CA PRO A 36 9.20 46.33 17.58
C PRO A 36 10.20 45.79 16.56
N GLU A 37 10.12 46.27 15.32
CA GLU A 37 11.13 46.00 14.30
C GLU A 37 12.48 46.63 14.70
N VAL A 38 12.42 47.86 15.19
CA VAL A 38 13.62 48.67 15.59
C VAL A 38 13.32 49.36 16.91
N ASP A 39 14.29 49.31 17.79
CA ASP A 39 14.30 50.09 19.00
C ASP A 39 15.26 51.27 18.85
N TYR A 40 14.75 52.47 19.11
CA TYR A 40 15.50 53.70 18.94
C TYR A 40 15.82 54.35 20.28
N ASP A 41 16.95 54.95 20.38
CA ASP A 41 17.21 55.89 21.46
C ASP A 41 16.17 57.02 21.44
N PRO A 42 15.50 57.31 22.52
CA PRO A 42 14.41 58.28 22.55
C PRO A 42 14.89 59.73 22.24
N VAL A 43 16.18 60.03 22.52
CA VAL A 43 16.76 61.36 22.35
C VAL A 43 17.52 61.45 21.03
N THR A 44 18.50 60.55 20.78
CA THR A 44 19.39 60.63 19.59
C THR A 44 18.76 60.05 18.36
N LYS A 45 17.69 59.25 18.48
CA LYS A 45 17.03 58.49 17.38
C LYS A 45 17.98 57.50 16.68
N GLU A 46 19.05 57.15 17.33
CA GLU A 46 19.95 56.07 16.86
C GLU A 46 19.32 54.71 17.12
N VAL A 47 19.63 53.72 16.24
CA VAL A 47 19.16 52.35 16.35
C VAL A 47 19.88 51.67 17.52
N LEU A 48 19.15 51.31 18.56
CA LEU A 48 19.68 50.58 19.70
C LEU A 48 19.72 49.07 19.48
N SER A 49 18.61 48.52 18.90
CA SER A 49 18.50 47.11 18.60
C SER A 49 17.46 46.89 17.47
N THR A 50 17.45 45.65 16.90
CA THR A 50 16.50 45.28 15.88
C THR A 50 15.78 43.97 16.27
N PRO A 51 14.89 44.04 17.30
CA PRO A 51 14.41 42.84 18.02
C PRO A 51 13.77 41.77 17.14
N ILE A 52 12.97 42.12 16.10
CA ILE A 52 12.40 41.14 15.14
C ILE A 52 13.51 40.49 14.35
N HIS A 53 14.43 41.26 13.78
CA HIS A 53 15.53 40.77 12.95
C HIS A 53 16.53 39.95 13.75
N ASP A 54 16.89 40.41 14.96
CA ASP A 54 17.80 39.71 15.86
C ASP A 54 17.23 38.36 16.28
N THR A 55 15.91 38.29 16.61
CA THR A 55 15.22 37.06 16.95
C THR A 55 15.18 36.07 15.81
N LEU A 56 14.98 36.54 14.55
CA LEU A 56 14.86 35.69 13.40
C LEU A 56 16.18 35.34 12.71
N GLY A 57 17.27 35.96 13.14
CA GLY A 57 18.61 35.84 12.53
C GLY A 57 18.69 36.54 11.16
N TRP A 58 17.92 37.61 10.97
CA TRP A 58 17.89 38.36 9.72
C TRP A 58 18.78 39.59 9.78
N LYS A 59 19.29 40.00 8.61
CA LYS A 59 19.99 41.28 8.52
C LYS A 59 19.01 42.43 8.36
N TYR A 60 19.01 43.37 9.28
CA TYR A 60 18.24 44.59 9.18
C TYR A 60 18.76 45.47 8.01
N ARG A 61 17.84 45.97 7.24
CA ARG A 61 18.10 46.97 6.18
C ARG A 61 17.07 48.10 6.33
N ARG A 62 17.55 49.29 6.62
CA ARG A 62 16.70 50.49 6.75
C ARG A 62 15.90 50.70 5.47
N PHE A 63 14.60 50.97 5.61
CA PHE A 63 13.65 51.13 4.51
C PHE A 63 13.38 49.93 3.61
N SER A 64 13.68 48.73 4.02
CA SER A 64 13.42 47.50 3.22
C SER A 64 11.91 47.27 2.92
N HIS A 65 11.01 47.88 3.70
CA HIS A 65 9.54 47.73 3.55
C HIS A 65 8.82 49.03 3.14
N GLY A 66 9.54 50.07 2.75
CA GLY A 66 9.00 51.40 2.45
C GLY A 66 9.02 52.36 3.65
N ILE A 67 8.86 53.62 3.37
CA ILE A 67 8.92 54.72 4.38
C ILE A 67 7.65 54.64 5.22
N GLY A 68 7.78 54.56 6.55
CA GLY A 68 6.68 54.62 7.51
C GLY A 68 5.99 53.30 7.86
N THR A 69 6.50 52.14 7.37
CA THR A 69 5.93 50.79 7.65
C THR A 69 6.83 49.96 8.55
N ALA A 70 7.01 50.38 9.81
CA ALA A 70 7.73 49.57 10.81
C ALA A 70 6.90 48.33 11.19
N TRP A 71 7.57 47.17 11.25
CA TRP A 71 6.91 45.94 11.66
C TRP A 71 6.71 45.90 13.20
N VAL A 72 5.63 45.21 13.60
CA VAL A 72 5.34 44.90 15.01
C VAL A 72 5.12 43.40 15.12
N GLY A 73 5.81 42.76 16.06
CA GLY A 73 5.79 41.32 16.26
C GLY A 73 5.35 40.89 17.67
N ALA A 74 4.74 39.74 17.76
CA ALA A 74 4.61 38.99 19.00
C ALA A 74 5.59 37.79 18.92
N LYS A 75 6.55 37.77 19.84
CA LYS A 75 7.56 36.71 19.99
C LYS A 75 7.03 35.67 20.97
N PHE A 76 6.88 34.45 20.52
CA PHE A 76 6.48 33.29 21.32
C PHE A 76 7.74 32.62 21.89
N ILE A 77 7.78 32.40 23.20
CA ILE A 77 8.98 31.99 23.95
C ILE A 77 8.72 30.66 24.63
N ASN A 78 9.64 29.69 24.46
CA ASN A 78 9.63 28.43 25.16
C ASN A 78 10.10 28.58 26.62
N GLU A 79 9.79 27.60 27.48
CA GLU A 79 10.20 27.60 28.89
C GLU A 79 11.74 27.70 29.07
N ASP A 80 12.51 27.20 28.09
CA ASP A 80 13.99 27.31 28.07
C ASP A 80 14.50 28.70 27.64
N GLY A 81 13.62 29.68 27.48
CA GLY A 81 13.94 31.04 27.05
C GLY A 81 14.16 31.21 25.55
N THR A 82 14.14 30.14 24.75
CA THR A 82 14.35 30.23 23.33
C THR A 82 13.12 30.77 22.60
N ALA A 83 13.35 31.67 21.63
CA ALA A 83 12.29 32.11 20.74
C ALA A 83 11.83 30.95 19.84
N TRP A 84 10.55 30.67 19.87
CA TRP A 84 9.95 29.61 19.04
C TRP A 84 9.45 30.15 17.70
N GLN A 85 8.67 31.25 17.73
CA GLN A 85 8.08 31.87 16.54
C GLN A 85 7.84 33.35 16.77
N VAL A 86 7.85 34.14 15.71
CA VAL A 86 7.43 35.57 15.75
C VAL A 86 6.25 35.73 14.79
N LYS A 87 5.12 36.24 15.29
CA LYS A 87 4.01 36.72 14.45
C LYS A 87 4.24 38.21 14.15
N ILE A 88 4.43 38.55 12.86
CA ILE A 88 4.60 39.94 12.42
C ILE A 88 3.25 40.41 11.87
N PHE A 89 2.55 41.26 12.60
CA PHE A 89 1.15 41.61 12.37
C PHE A 89 0.88 42.38 11.07
N ASN A 90 1.77 43.25 10.65
CA ASN A 90 1.62 44.09 9.48
C ASN A 90 2.49 43.65 8.28
N LYS A 91 3.04 42.44 8.31
CA LYS A 91 3.76 41.86 7.18
C LYS A 91 2.77 41.23 6.20
N PRO A 92 2.80 41.61 4.90
CA PRO A 92 1.99 40.92 3.88
C PRO A 92 2.36 39.44 3.75
N THR A 93 1.37 38.57 3.56
CA THR A 93 1.55 37.16 3.23
C THR A 93 1.38 36.93 1.73
N ASN A 94 1.85 35.80 1.22
CA ASN A 94 1.78 35.46 -0.21
C ASN A 94 0.34 35.32 -0.73
N ASP A 95 -0.64 35.17 0.13
CA ASP A 95 -2.08 35.12 -0.18
C ASP A 95 -2.79 36.48 -0.04
N GLY A 96 -2.05 37.57 0.10
CA GLY A 96 -2.56 38.93 0.17
C GLY A 96 -3.12 39.35 1.55
N LYS A 97 -3.02 38.50 2.59
CA LYS A 97 -3.37 38.84 3.97
C LYS A 97 -2.20 39.52 4.67
N THR A 98 -2.47 40.08 5.84
CA THR A 98 -1.43 40.58 6.76
C THR A 98 -1.26 39.65 7.96
N GLY A 99 -0.06 39.60 8.51
CA GLY A 99 0.23 38.80 9.70
C GLY A 99 0.95 37.49 9.39
N ALA A 100 2.24 37.55 9.10
CA ALA A 100 3.07 36.38 8.81
C ALA A 100 3.69 35.78 10.07
N TYR A 101 3.64 34.44 10.17
CA TYR A 101 4.37 33.68 11.20
C TYR A 101 5.74 33.25 10.69
N MET A 102 6.80 33.58 11.43
CA MET A 102 8.18 33.31 11.06
C MET A 102 8.89 32.59 12.19
N ALA A 103 9.61 31.50 11.88
CA ALA A 103 10.46 30.80 12.84
C ALA A 103 11.91 31.28 12.74
N PRO A 104 12.65 31.36 13.84
CA PRO A 104 14.08 31.65 13.84
C PRO A 104 14.87 30.66 12.98
N GLY A 105 15.89 31.14 12.29
CA GLY A 105 16.73 30.31 11.43
C GLY A 105 17.55 29.29 12.23
N GLY A 106 17.72 28.06 11.72
CA GLY A 106 18.64 27.07 12.30
C GLY A 106 18.13 26.28 13.49
N ILE A 107 16.95 26.56 14.06
CA ILE A 107 16.42 25.88 15.27
C ILE A 107 15.74 24.53 14.99
N GLY A 108 15.54 24.18 13.71
CA GLY A 108 14.90 22.93 13.30
C GLY A 108 13.40 22.86 13.62
N ASN A 109 12.85 21.65 13.62
CA ASN A 109 11.44 21.39 13.92
C ASN A 109 11.27 21.18 15.44
N ARG A 110 10.78 22.20 16.16
CA ARG A 110 10.58 22.18 17.62
C ARG A 110 9.12 22.37 17.97
N VAL A 111 8.74 21.84 19.14
CA VAL A 111 7.40 22.04 19.74
C VAL A 111 7.40 23.34 20.54
N PHE A 112 6.27 24.05 20.55
CA PHE A 112 6.04 25.15 21.45
C PHE A 112 5.62 24.64 22.83
N MET A 113 6.47 24.89 23.83
CA MET A 113 6.31 24.54 25.23
C MET A 113 6.59 25.80 26.06
N PRO A 114 5.59 26.69 26.21
CA PRO A 114 5.78 27.96 26.86
C PRO A 114 6.00 27.81 28.38
N PRO A 115 6.60 28.83 29.06
CA PRO A 115 6.55 28.91 30.50
C PRO A 115 5.11 29.02 30.97
N ILE A 116 4.73 28.27 32.00
CA ILE A 116 3.37 28.23 32.54
C ILE A 116 3.29 29.05 33.84
N PRO A 117 2.55 30.17 33.83
CA PRO A 117 2.36 31.00 35.03
C PRO A 117 1.68 30.25 36.19
N PRO A 118 1.93 30.65 37.47
CA PRO A 118 1.35 29.97 38.65
C PRO A 118 -0.16 29.83 38.62
N GLU A 119 -0.88 30.88 38.17
CA GLU A 119 -2.33 30.89 38.08
C GLU A 119 -2.85 29.84 37.08
N ILE A 120 -2.13 29.68 36.00
CA ILE A 120 -2.44 28.66 34.97
C ILE A 120 -2.11 27.26 35.47
N ARG A 121 -1.00 27.08 36.20
CA ARG A 121 -0.64 25.80 36.86
C ARG A 121 -1.74 25.38 37.84
N LYS A 122 -2.29 26.31 38.60
CA LYS A 122 -3.42 26.05 39.47
C LYS A 122 -4.65 25.58 38.69
N ARG A 123 -5.05 26.30 37.63
CA ARG A 123 -6.18 25.90 36.75
C ARG A 123 -6.01 24.48 36.17
N ILE A 124 -4.77 24.13 35.78
CA ILE A 124 -4.44 22.78 35.29
C ILE A 124 -4.59 21.76 36.43
N GLY A 125 -4.09 22.07 37.60
CA GLY A 125 -4.22 21.23 38.81
C GLY A 125 -5.70 20.93 39.15
N ASP A 126 -6.50 22.00 39.21
CA ASP A 126 -7.94 21.92 39.50
C ASP A 126 -8.69 21.08 38.42
N ARG A 127 -8.37 21.29 37.15
CA ARG A 127 -9.00 20.54 36.04
C ARG A 127 -8.73 19.04 36.07
N TYR A 128 -7.48 18.64 36.32
CA TYR A 128 -7.11 17.22 36.24
C TYR A 128 -7.00 16.52 37.58
N GLY A 129 -7.32 17.22 38.68
CA GLY A 129 -7.21 16.67 40.03
C GLY A 129 -5.79 16.25 40.42
N VAL A 130 -4.79 17.04 40.00
CA VAL A 130 -3.36 16.75 40.25
C VAL A 130 -2.65 17.92 40.91
N GLU A 131 -1.66 17.62 41.74
CA GLU A 131 -0.80 18.64 42.31
C GLU A 131 0.26 19.08 41.27
N VAL A 132 0.23 20.35 40.87
CA VAL A 132 1.17 20.95 39.95
C VAL A 132 2.18 21.78 40.71
N PRO A 133 3.51 21.51 40.62
CA PRO A 133 4.51 22.35 41.28
C PRO A 133 4.45 23.80 40.80
N MET A 134 4.45 24.75 41.76
CA MET A 134 4.40 26.19 41.43
C MET A 134 5.74 26.72 40.94
N GLU A 135 6.86 26.03 41.25
CA GLU A 135 8.22 26.33 40.81
C GLU A 135 8.79 25.22 39.96
N GLY A 136 9.89 25.50 39.26
CA GLY A 136 10.59 24.56 38.40
C GLY A 136 9.91 24.33 37.02
N SER A 137 10.47 23.43 36.19
CA SER A 137 9.97 23.15 34.85
C SER A 137 8.63 22.44 34.89
N PHE A 138 7.61 23.09 34.34
CA PHE A 138 6.29 22.46 34.16
C PHE A 138 6.36 21.25 33.23
N TRP A 139 7.13 21.34 32.15
CA TRP A 139 7.20 20.27 31.13
C TRP A 139 7.96 19.05 31.59
N GLU A 140 8.93 19.21 32.52
CA GLU A 140 9.58 18.06 33.17
C GLU A 140 8.67 17.37 34.17
N TRP A 141 7.89 18.13 34.96
CA TRP A 141 6.85 17.56 35.80
C TRP A 141 5.81 16.82 34.96
N LEU A 142 5.34 17.42 33.89
CA LEU A 142 4.37 16.80 32.99
C LEU A 142 4.85 15.45 32.46
N ARG A 143 6.12 15.34 32.05
CA ARG A 143 6.70 14.05 31.60
C ARG A 143 6.53 12.92 32.60
N LYS A 144 6.56 13.22 33.86
CA LYS A 144 6.45 12.27 34.97
C LYS A 144 4.98 12.00 35.38
N THR A 145 4.02 12.77 34.85
CA THR A 145 2.60 12.74 35.23
C THR A 145 1.73 12.30 34.03
N PRO A 146 1.71 10.99 33.66
CA PRO A 146 1.09 10.47 32.45
C PRO A 146 -0.43 10.58 32.44
N GLN A 147 -1.09 10.71 33.58
CA GLN A 147 -2.53 10.90 33.73
C GLN A 147 -3.04 12.22 33.14
N VAL A 148 -2.18 13.24 33.01
CA VAL A 148 -2.54 14.52 32.39
C VAL A 148 -2.45 14.39 30.88
N PRO A 149 -3.57 14.51 30.13
CA PRO A 149 -3.57 14.46 28.68
C PRO A 149 -2.89 15.68 28.06
N VAL A 150 -2.50 15.57 26.78
CA VAL A 150 -1.89 16.68 26.04
C VAL A 150 -2.60 16.89 24.71
N ILE A 151 -2.82 18.16 24.33
CA ILE A 151 -3.44 18.58 23.09
C ILE A 151 -2.37 19.12 22.13
N PRO A 152 -1.88 18.34 21.15
CA PRO A 152 -1.09 18.90 20.05
C PRO A 152 -1.98 19.74 19.12
N THR A 153 -1.59 21.01 18.89
CA THR A 153 -2.34 21.95 18.02
C THR A 153 -1.39 22.74 17.12
N GLU A 154 -1.93 23.50 16.16
CA GLU A 154 -1.14 24.35 15.26
C GLU A 154 -0.99 25.76 15.82
N GLY A 155 0.28 26.21 15.98
CA GLY A 155 0.60 27.60 16.31
C GLY A 155 0.55 27.94 17.80
N GLY A 156 1.22 29.06 18.12
CA GLY A 156 1.37 29.51 19.52
C GLY A 156 0.09 30.04 20.13
N LYS A 157 -0.76 30.78 19.38
CA LYS A 157 -2.00 31.37 19.89
C LYS A 157 -2.96 30.28 20.40
N LYS A 158 -3.23 29.25 19.60
CA LYS A 158 -4.10 28.13 19.98
C LYS A 158 -3.59 27.39 21.21
N THR A 159 -2.27 27.21 21.28
CA THR A 159 -1.63 26.58 22.45
C THR A 159 -1.87 27.40 23.71
N LEU A 160 -1.63 28.73 23.66
CA LEU A 160 -1.83 29.60 24.82
C LEU A 160 -3.31 29.74 25.17
N SER A 161 -4.21 29.78 24.20
CA SER A 161 -5.63 29.78 24.43
C SER A 161 -6.10 28.54 25.22
N ALA A 162 -5.72 27.35 24.78
CA ALA A 162 -6.04 26.12 25.50
C ALA A 162 -5.45 26.10 26.93
N LEU A 163 -4.16 26.47 27.08
CA LEU A 163 -3.51 26.56 28.38
C LEU A 163 -4.23 27.56 29.29
N SER A 164 -4.68 28.70 28.76
CA SER A 164 -5.42 29.72 29.52
C SER A 164 -6.69 29.17 30.18
N HIS A 165 -7.31 28.17 29.56
CA HIS A 165 -8.50 27.50 30.10
C HIS A 165 -8.17 26.21 30.89
N GLY A 166 -6.86 25.98 31.22
CA GLY A 166 -6.44 24.83 32.01
C GLY A 166 -6.28 23.52 31.21
N PHE A 167 -6.37 23.54 29.89
CA PHE A 167 -6.06 22.39 29.07
C PHE A 167 -4.57 22.37 28.71
N VAL A 168 -3.90 21.25 28.93
CA VAL A 168 -2.47 21.15 28.60
C VAL A 168 -2.31 20.96 27.08
N ALA A 169 -1.78 21.98 26.40
CA ALA A 169 -1.57 22.01 24.97
C ALA A 169 -0.11 22.30 24.59
N ILE A 170 0.29 21.83 23.44
CA ILE A 170 1.60 22.08 22.80
C ILE A 170 1.41 22.55 21.37
N GLY A 171 2.28 23.47 20.92
CA GLY A 171 2.18 24.06 19.59
C GLY A 171 3.11 23.41 18.57
N LEU A 172 2.63 23.23 17.36
CA LEU A 172 3.38 22.79 16.19
C LEU A 172 3.50 23.96 15.19
N TYR A 173 4.59 24.04 14.42
CA TYR A 173 4.74 25.04 13.36
C TYR A 173 3.67 24.95 12.25
N GLY A 174 2.95 23.85 12.18
CA GLY A 174 1.87 23.57 11.24
C GLY A 174 1.58 22.09 11.22
N CYS A 175 0.48 21.69 10.56
CA CYS A 175 0.01 20.30 10.54
C CYS A 175 1.06 19.27 10.08
N ARG A 176 2.06 19.68 9.30
CA ARG A 176 3.13 18.77 8.81
C ARG A 176 4.30 18.59 9.78
N CYS A 177 4.32 19.30 10.88
CA CYS A 177 5.45 19.34 11.83
C CYS A 177 5.32 18.37 13.01
N GLY A 178 4.48 17.36 12.92
CA GLY A 178 4.26 16.33 13.94
C GLY A 178 5.43 15.35 14.16
N THR A 179 6.61 15.59 13.56
CA THR A 179 7.81 14.76 13.73
C THR A 179 8.83 15.35 14.72
N ALA A 180 8.47 16.40 15.46
CA ALA A 180 9.35 17.03 16.42
C ALA A 180 9.78 16.03 17.51
N PRO A 181 11.10 15.93 17.84
CA PRO A 181 11.62 14.94 18.81
C PRO A 181 11.03 15.08 20.21
N GLU A 182 10.66 16.27 20.62
CA GLU A 182 10.07 16.55 21.93
C GLU A 182 8.73 15.82 22.15
N LEU A 183 7.96 15.59 21.09
CA LEU A 183 6.72 14.80 21.16
C LEU A 183 6.95 13.38 21.69
N LEU A 184 8.05 12.74 21.27
CA LEU A 184 8.40 11.40 21.76
C LEU A 184 8.74 11.40 23.25
N LYS A 185 9.30 12.50 23.75
CA LYS A 185 9.64 12.64 25.19
C LYS A 185 8.39 12.78 26.06
N LEU A 186 7.27 13.27 25.50
CA LEU A 186 5.98 13.34 26.19
C LEU A 186 5.22 12.00 26.17
N ARG A 187 5.59 11.10 25.28
CA ARG A 187 5.03 9.77 25.17
C ARG A 187 5.63 8.88 26.27
N CYS A 188 4.85 8.55 27.28
CA CYS A 188 5.28 7.72 28.40
C CYS A 188 5.57 6.27 27.99
N THR A 189 6.14 5.46 28.90
CA THR A 189 6.48 4.05 28.66
C THR A 189 5.26 3.19 28.34
N ALA A 190 5.48 1.95 27.90
CA ALA A 190 4.40 1.03 27.55
C ALA A 190 3.39 0.73 28.68
N GLN A 191 3.79 0.95 29.94
CA GLN A 191 2.98 0.68 31.13
C GLN A 191 2.15 1.88 31.60
N SER A 192 2.51 3.12 31.20
CA SER A 192 1.77 4.34 31.56
C SER A 192 1.60 5.19 30.29
N ARG A 193 0.47 5.02 29.60
CA ARG A 193 0.22 5.67 28.32
C ARG A 193 -0.55 6.96 28.52
N ARG A 194 0.06 8.09 28.14
CA ARG A 194 -0.59 9.39 28.09
C ARG A 194 -1.61 9.45 26.95
N ALA A 195 -2.79 9.98 27.21
CA ALA A 195 -3.75 10.34 26.18
C ALA A 195 -3.33 11.63 25.45
N PHE A 196 -3.48 11.61 24.12
CA PHE A 196 -3.24 12.78 23.26
C PHE A 196 -4.51 13.10 22.49
N TYR A 197 -4.91 14.37 22.48
CA TYR A 197 -6.09 14.86 21.75
C TYR A 197 -5.64 15.83 20.67
N ILE A 198 -5.49 15.36 19.44
CA ILE A 198 -4.97 16.13 18.30
C ILE A 198 -6.04 17.13 17.85
N ALA A 199 -5.72 18.42 17.86
CA ALA A 199 -6.59 19.52 17.45
C ALA A 199 -5.91 20.36 16.37
N LEU A 200 -5.91 19.89 15.12
CA LEU A 200 -5.44 20.68 13.97
C LEU A 200 -6.55 21.57 13.45
N ASP A 201 -6.21 22.59 12.65
CA ASP A 201 -7.17 23.47 12.02
C ASP A 201 -8.23 22.71 11.25
N ARG A 202 -9.48 23.15 11.35
CA ARG A 202 -10.57 22.60 10.55
C ARG A 202 -10.33 22.93 9.09
N GLY A 203 -10.29 21.88 8.27
CA GLY A 203 -10.08 22.02 6.84
C GLY A 203 -11.28 22.72 6.19
N ASP A 204 -10.97 23.70 5.39
CA ASP A 204 -11.88 24.23 4.40
C ASP A 204 -12.09 23.20 3.27
N SER A 205 -12.97 23.53 2.33
CA SER A 205 -13.27 22.72 1.15
C SER A 205 -12.10 22.62 0.16
N ASN A 206 -10.94 23.18 0.45
CA ASN A 206 -9.79 23.15 -0.45
C ASN A 206 -9.10 21.77 -0.42
N PRO A 207 -9.06 21.01 -1.53
CA PRO A 207 -8.47 19.67 -1.57
C PRO A 207 -6.99 19.61 -1.17
N LYS A 208 -6.21 20.68 -1.43
CA LYS A 208 -4.80 20.76 -1.03
C LYS A 208 -4.66 20.91 0.49
N ALA A 209 -5.53 21.70 1.12
CA ALA A 209 -5.56 21.86 2.57
C ALA A 209 -5.99 20.55 3.24
N LEU A 210 -7.05 19.90 2.79
CA LEU A 210 -7.50 18.60 3.29
C LEU A 210 -6.41 17.51 3.22
N ARG A 211 -5.68 17.41 2.10
CA ARG A 211 -4.54 16.49 1.97
C ARG A 211 -3.41 16.78 2.95
N SER A 212 -3.18 18.05 3.26
CA SER A 212 -2.19 18.50 4.23
C SER A 212 -2.58 18.10 5.65
N ILE A 213 -3.84 18.33 6.00
CA ILE A 213 -4.43 17.99 7.29
C ILE A 213 -4.45 16.46 7.48
N GLN A 214 -4.94 15.70 6.51
CA GLN A 214 -4.93 14.23 6.54
C GLN A 214 -3.52 13.68 6.82
N LYS A 215 -2.52 14.25 6.15
CA LYS A 215 -1.13 13.88 6.40
C LYS A 215 -0.67 14.24 7.81
N GLY A 216 -1.10 15.40 8.33
CA GLY A 216 -0.79 15.84 9.70
C GLY A 216 -1.34 14.83 10.71
N TYR A 217 -2.61 14.48 10.61
CA TYR A 217 -3.24 13.47 11.49
C TYR A 217 -2.57 12.10 11.36
N SER A 218 -2.29 11.63 10.16
CA SER A 218 -1.58 10.35 9.95
C SER A 218 -0.17 10.36 10.57
N THR A 219 0.55 11.48 10.47
CA THR A 219 1.89 11.62 11.05
C THR A 219 1.81 11.60 12.58
N LEU A 220 0.91 12.37 13.17
CA LEU A 220 0.72 12.43 14.62
C LEU A 220 0.20 11.10 15.18
N ALA A 221 -0.77 10.45 14.52
CA ALA A 221 -1.26 9.14 14.91
C ALA A 221 -0.13 8.09 14.94
N ASN A 222 0.74 8.09 13.94
CA ASN A 222 1.90 7.18 13.92
C ASN A 222 2.93 7.51 15.01
N MET A 223 3.16 8.79 15.27
CA MET A 223 4.14 9.27 16.25
C MET A 223 3.67 9.01 17.68
N LEU A 224 2.40 9.29 17.97
CA LEU A 224 1.82 9.23 19.31
C LEU A 224 1.23 7.86 19.66
N GLY A 225 0.90 7.05 18.64
CA GLY A 225 0.43 5.68 18.80
C GLY A 225 -1.06 5.55 19.11
N SER A 226 -1.48 4.42 19.68
CA SER A 226 -2.89 4.03 19.87
C SER A 226 -3.68 4.93 20.83
N GLN A 227 -2.99 5.72 21.68
CA GLN A 227 -3.62 6.65 22.61
C GLN A 227 -3.92 8.03 21.99
N ALA A 228 -3.53 8.25 20.72
CA ALA A 228 -3.85 9.46 20.00
C ALA A 228 -5.29 9.43 19.50
N LYS A 229 -6.07 10.44 19.91
CA LYS A 229 -7.42 10.71 19.43
C LYS A 229 -7.45 12.05 18.71
N THR A 230 -8.45 12.27 17.90
CA THR A 230 -8.72 13.54 17.21
C THR A 230 -9.94 14.19 17.82
N ILE A 231 -9.80 15.47 18.14
CA ILE A 231 -10.91 16.36 18.51
C ILE A 231 -11.52 16.92 17.23
N ASP A 232 -12.81 16.92 17.13
CA ASP A 232 -13.58 17.50 16.04
C ASP A 232 -14.68 18.42 16.57
N TRP A 233 -14.98 19.53 15.87
CA TRP A 233 -16.03 20.47 16.22
C TRP A 233 -16.69 21.08 14.99
N ASN A 234 -17.84 21.71 15.15
CA ASN A 234 -18.53 22.34 14.04
C ASN A 234 -17.73 23.55 13.52
N PRO A 235 -17.41 23.63 12.22
CA PRO A 235 -16.67 24.75 11.62
C PRO A 235 -17.31 26.13 11.85
N ILE A 236 -18.61 26.20 12.13
CA ILE A 236 -19.31 27.44 12.48
C ILE A 236 -18.78 28.05 13.79
N GLN A 237 -18.29 27.22 14.71
CA GLN A 237 -17.71 27.65 15.98
C GLN A 237 -16.26 28.17 15.83
N GLY A 238 -15.69 28.12 14.64
CA GLY A 238 -14.38 28.62 14.31
C GLY A 238 -13.48 27.60 13.60
N LYS A 239 -12.44 28.10 12.96
CA LYS A 239 -11.46 27.29 12.22
C LYS A 239 -10.43 26.67 13.15
N GLY A 240 -9.92 27.42 14.10
CA GLY A 240 -8.88 27.07 15.06
C GLY A 240 -9.42 26.72 16.43
N LEU A 241 -8.57 26.13 17.25
CA LEU A 241 -8.88 25.81 18.64
C LEU A 241 -9.11 27.07 19.48
N ASP A 242 -8.40 28.15 19.18
CA ASP A 242 -8.55 29.46 19.78
C ASP A 242 -9.92 30.10 19.43
N ASP A 243 -10.37 29.97 18.18
CA ASP A 243 -11.69 30.45 17.77
C ASP A 243 -12.80 29.68 18.49
N LEU A 244 -12.68 28.34 18.62
CA LEU A 244 -13.62 27.51 19.39
C LEU A 244 -13.76 28.00 20.84
N LEU A 245 -12.61 28.20 21.51
CA LEU A 245 -12.59 28.63 22.90
C LEU A 245 -13.13 30.06 23.08
N ALA A 246 -12.82 30.95 22.14
CA ALA A 246 -13.31 32.34 22.19
C ALA A 246 -14.82 32.44 21.92
N SER A 247 -15.35 31.61 21.00
CA SER A 247 -16.78 31.67 20.61
C SER A 247 -17.72 30.86 21.49
N SER A 248 -17.24 29.70 22.01
CA SER A 248 -18.08 28.67 22.63
C SER A 248 -17.61 28.21 24.01
N GLY A 249 -16.48 28.77 24.50
CA GLY A 249 -15.98 28.50 25.85
C GLY A 249 -15.30 27.11 26.03
N PRO A 250 -14.79 26.84 27.24
CA PRO A 250 -14.09 25.60 27.57
C PRO A 250 -14.99 24.36 27.55
N GLU A 251 -16.29 24.50 27.79
CA GLU A 251 -17.26 23.40 27.77
C GLU A 251 -17.37 22.77 26.38
N ALA A 252 -17.27 23.56 25.31
CA ALA A 252 -17.26 23.06 23.93
C ALA A 252 -16.04 22.20 23.64
N LEU A 253 -14.88 22.55 24.18
CA LEU A 253 -13.67 21.74 24.05
C LEU A 253 -13.78 20.44 24.88
N GLU A 254 -14.36 20.50 26.09
CA GLU A 254 -14.62 19.29 26.89
C GLU A 254 -15.55 18.32 26.14
N GLN A 255 -16.61 18.81 25.54
CA GLN A 255 -17.50 18.00 24.73
C GLN A 255 -16.72 17.36 23.56
N ALA A 256 -15.93 18.13 22.82
CA ALA A 256 -15.12 17.63 21.72
C ALA A 256 -14.09 16.57 22.17
N ILE A 257 -13.53 16.69 23.38
CA ILE A 257 -12.63 15.69 23.99
C ILE A 257 -13.42 14.40 24.31
N ASN A 258 -14.61 14.50 24.85
CA ASN A 258 -15.45 13.34 25.16
C ASN A 258 -15.90 12.59 23.91
N GLU A 259 -16.12 13.29 22.80
CA GLU A 259 -16.51 12.76 21.50
C GLU A 259 -15.29 12.37 20.62
N ALA A 260 -14.07 12.51 21.15
CA ALA A 260 -12.84 12.34 20.38
C ALA A 260 -12.68 10.91 19.80
N THR A 261 -12.42 10.83 18.50
CA THR A 261 -12.24 9.59 17.75
C THR A 261 -10.75 9.20 17.66
N PRO A 262 -10.42 7.91 17.51
CA PRO A 262 -9.03 7.50 17.26
C PRO A 262 -8.44 8.25 16.06
N ALA A 263 -7.24 8.82 16.22
CA ALA A 263 -6.61 9.65 15.19
C ALA A 263 -6.34 8.89 13.87
N TRP A 264 -6.06 7.59 13.94
CA TRP A 264 -5.91 6.75 12.76
C TRP A 264 -7.24 6.62 11.99
N GLU A 265 -8.37 6.48 12.69
CA GLU A 265 -9.70 6.38 12.08
C GLU A 265 -10.08 7.69 11.38
N PHE A 266 -9.86 8.81 12.04
CA PHE A 266 -10.08 10.12 11.46
C PHE A 266 -9.25 10.35 10.18
N ALA A 267 -7.96 9.97 10.20
CA ALA A 267 -7.08 10.09 9.05
C ALA A 267 -7.53 9.20 7.86
N GLN A 268 -8.02 8.00 8.14
CA GLN A 268 -8.57 7.10 7.12
C GLN A 268 -9.88 7.63 6.53
N ASN A 269 -10.77 8.14 7.37
CA ASN A 269 -12.02 8.74 6.90
C ASN A 269 -11.77 9.96 6.02
N LEU A 270 -10.80 10.82 6.36
CA LEU A 270 -10.37 11.91 5.49
C LEU A 270 -9.81 11.41 4.15
N TYR A 271 -9.03 10.33 4.16
CA TYR A 271 -8.51 9.73 2.93
C TYR A 271 -9.66 9.22 2.04
N LEU A 272 -10.64 8.54 2.61
CA LEU A 272 -11.81 8.05 1.89
C LEU A 272 -12.66 9.20 1.33
N LYS A 273 -12.86 10.27 2.09
CA LYS A 273 -13.55 11.49 1.61
C LYS A 273 -12.81 12.14 0.43
N GLN A 274 -11.48 12.16 0.43
CA GLN A 274 -10.67 12.66 -0.68
C GLN A 274 -10.72 11.76 -1.93
N SER A 275 -11.15 10.51 -1.80
CA SER A 275 -11.38 9.62 -2.92
C SER A 275 -12.76 9.82 -3.57
N LEU A 276 -13.59 10.73 -3.06
CA LEU A 276 -14.80 11.17 -3.73
C LEU A 276 -14.44 12.02 -4.96
N LEU A 277 -15.37 12.11 -5.92
CA LEU A 277 -15.15 12.92 -7.11
C LEU A 277 -15.12 14.40 -6.75
N ASP A 278 -14.05 15.10 -7.14
CA ASP A 278 -13.96 16.56 -7.12
C ASP A 278 -14.64 17.18 -8.38
N TYR A 279 -14.83 16.39 -9.45
CA TYR A 279 -15.65 16.79 -10.58
C TYR A 279 -17.08 17.04 -10.11
N ALA A 280 -17.61 18.24 -10.38
CA ALA A 280 -19.01 18.52 -10.10
C ALA A 280 -19.90 17.54 -10.90
N PRO A 281 -20.75 16.75 -10.25
CA PRO A 281 -21.61 15.82 -10.98
C PRO A 281 -22.59 16.59 -11.86
N THR A 282 -22.71 16.17 -13.12
CA THR A 282 -23.75 16.67 -14.03
C THR A 282 -25.12 16.23 -13.54
N ILE A 283 -25.18 15.00 -13.00
CA ILE A 283 -26.38 14.45 -12.35
C ILE A 283 -25.93 13.77 -11.06
N SER A 284 -26.54 14.16 -9.94
CA SER A 284 -26.40 13.49 -8.64
C SER A 284 -27.75 12.88 -8.23
N VAL A 285 -27.72 11.58 -7.89
CA VAL A 285 -28.92 10.83 -7.50
C VAL A 285 -28.66 10.03 -6.22
N HIS A 286 -29.73 9.64 -5.55
CA HIS A 286 -29.71 8.76 -4.37
C HIS A 286 -30.76 7.67 -4.53
N ILE A 287 -30.48 6.66 -5.40
CA ILE A 287 -31.46 5.67 -5.83
C ILE A 287 -30.86 4.25 -5.87
N PRO A 288 -31.66 3.21 -5.60
CA PRO A 288 -31.21 1.83 -5.63
C PRO A 288 -30.92 1.31 -7.05
N GLU A 289 -31.67 1.74 -8.04
CA GLU A 289 -31.57 1.30 -9.43
C GLU A 289 -31.41 2.51 -10.36
N LEU A 290 -30.30 2.56 -11.10
CA LEU A 290 -30.01 3.73 -11.97
C LEU A 290 -31.04 3.91 -13.08
N ALA A 291 -31.63 2.82 -13.59
CA ALA A 291 -32.62 2.87 -14.66
C ALA A 291 -33.94 3.58 -14.27
N ASP A 292 -34.22 3.70 -12.97
CA ASP A 292 -35.48 4.27 -12.50
C ASP A 292 -35.51 5.81 -12.56
N ALA A 293 -34.33 6.47 -12.55
CA ALA A 293 -34.27 7.93 -12.52
C ALA A 293 -33.72 8.56 -13.79
N ILE A 294 -32.96 7.82 -14.60
CA ILE A 294 -32.22 8.37 -15.72
C ILE A 294 -32.55 7.59 -17.00
N LYS A 295 -33.04 8.32 -18.01
CA LYS A 295 -33.20 7.74 -19.34
C LYS A 295 -31.83 7.58 -19.98
N VAL A 296 -31.47 6.33 -20.29
CA VAL A 296 -30.14 5.99 -20.87
C VAL A 296 -29.87 6.71 -22.18
N ASP A 297 -30.91 7.07 -22.92
CA ASP A 297 -30.78 7.81 -24.19
C ASP A 297 -30.19 9.23 -24.01
N SER A 298 -30.21 9.79 -22.80
CA SER A 298 -29.53 11.05 -22.50
C SER A 298 -28.00 10.96 -22.64
N LEU A 299 -27.44 9.75 -22.67
CA LEU A 299 -26.03 9.51 -22.91
C LEU A 299 -25.61 9.73 -24.36
N ALA A 300 -26.56 9.65 -25.33
CA ALA A 300 -26.26 9.63 -26.75
C ALA A 300 -25.55 10.90 -27.27
N SER A 301 -25.73 12.03 -26.62
CA SER A 301 -25.09 13.31 -26.96
C SER A 301 -23.72 13.51 -26.26
N GLN A 302 -23.32 12.59 -25.41
CA GLN A 302 -22.12 12.77 -24.57
C GLN A 302 -20.93 12.01 -25.17
N THR A 303 -19.80 12.67 -25.29
CA THR A 303 -18.54 12.06 -25.81
C THR A 303 -17.78 11.30 -24.73
N MET A 304 -17.89 11.74 -23.46
CA MET A 304 -17.24 11.11 -22.34
C MET A 304 -18.19 11.02 -21.15
N VAL A 305 -18.51 9.78 -20.73
CA VAL A 305 -19.45 9.49 -19.67
C VAL A 305 -18.74 8.80 -18.52
N ALA A 306 -18.83 9.39 -17.32
CA ALA A 306 -18.28 8.84 -16.09
C ALA A 306 -19.43 8.48 -15.13
N ILE A 307 -19.57 7.20 -14.79
CA ILE A 307 -20.61 6.70 -13.90
C ILE A 307 -19.99 6.20 -12.60
N ARG A 308 -20.12 6.97 -11.55
CA ARG A 308 -19.81 6.54 -10.20
C ARG A 308 -21.09 6.13 -9.48
N SER A 309 -21.24 4.85 -9.19
CA SER A 309 -22.41 4.34 -8.49
C SER A 309 -22.00 3.14 -7.61
N PRO A 310 -22.46 3.06 -6.35
CA PRO A 310 -22.08 1.97 -5.43
C PRO A 310 -22.38 0.59 -5.96
N LYS A 311 -21.87 -0.41 -5.27
CA LYS A 311 -22.07 -1.84 -5.58
C LYS A 311 -23.55 -2.20 -5.46
N GLY A 312 -24.08 -2.93 -6.43
CA GLY A 312 -25.48 -3.42 -6.41
C GLY A 312 -26.53 -2.41 -6.83
N THR A 313 -26.16 -1.29 -7.46
CA THR A 313 -27.09 -0.28 -8.00
C THR A 313 -27.36 -0.46 -9.50
N SER A 314 -27.14 -1.66 -10.03
CA SER A 314 -27.47 -2.07 -11.40
C SER A 314 -26.84 -1.22 -12.53
N LYS A 315 -25.58 -0.76 -12.31
CA LYS A 315 -24.82 0.00 -13.32
C LYS A 315 -24.79 -0.68 -14.70
N THR A 316 -24.43 -1.95 -14.72
CA THR A 316 -24.34 -2.74 -15.95
C THR A 316 -25.73 -2.88 -16.59
N GLN A 317 -26.78 -3.17 -15.81
CA GLN A 317 -28.13 -3.26 -16.31
C GLN A 317 -28.61 -1.96 -16.94
N PHE A 318 -28.29 -0.82 -16.35
CA PHE A 318 -28.61 0.51 -16.90
C PHE A 318 -28.06 0.71 -18.32
N LEU A 319 -26.90 0.14 -18.65
CA LEU A 319 -26.26 0.31 -19.94
C LEU A 319 -26.71 -0.72 -21.00
N ILE A 320 -27.40 -1.82 -20.62
CA ILE A 320 -27.68 -2.94 -21.51
C ILE A 320 -28.42 -2.51 -22.76
N ASP A 321 -29.57 -1.85 -22.63
CA ASP A 321 -30.42 -1.50 -23.78
C ASP A 321 -29.75 -0.47 -24.68
N TYR A 322 -28.97 0.44 -24.13
CA TYR A 322 -28.22 1.43 -24.90
C TYR A 322 -27.13 0.77 -25.75
N LEU A 323 -26.31 -0.08 -25.12
CA LEU A 323 -25.20 -0.75 -25.81
C LEU A 323 -25.65 -1.83 -26.80
N ARG A 324 -26.77 -2.50 -26.52
CA ARG A 324 -27.33 -3.49 -27.49
C ARG A 324 -27.79 -2.85 -28.79
N ARG A 325 -28.27 -1.58 -28.72
CA ARG A 325 -28.72 -0.83 -29.93
C ARG A 325 -27.55 -0.18 -30.70
N ALA A 326 -26.40 -0.04 -30.11
CA ALA A 326 -25.24 0.61 -30.72
C ALA A 326 -24.59 -0.30 -31.78
N PRO A 327 -24.29 0.20 -33.00
CA PRO A 327 -23.75 -0.61 -34.08
C PRO A 327 -22.30 -1.05 -33.86
N LYS A 328 -21.52 -0.25 -33.14
CA LYS A 328 -20.10 -0.49 -32.83
C LYS A 328 -19.86 -0.34 -31.35
N VAL A 329 -19.45 -1.39 -30.69
CA VAL A 329 -19.16 -1.39 -29.25
C VAL A 329 -17.88 -2.18 -28.98
N LEU A 330 -16.96 -1.57 -28.26
CA LEU A 330 -15.77 -2.22 -27.75
C LEU A 330 -15.81 -2.22 -26.22
N HIS A 331 -16.01 -3.38 -25.61
CA HIS A 331 -15.96 -3.55 -24.16
C HIS A 331 -14.60 -4.08 -23.75
N VAL A 332 -13.88 -3.34 -22.91
CA VAL A 332 -12.53 -3.72 -22.45
C VAL A 332 -12.53 -3.93 -20.93
N GLY A 333 -12.21 -5.15 -20.50
CA GLY A 333 -12.14 -5.54 -19.09
C GLY A 333 -10.73 -5.90 -18.64
N HIS A 334 -10.56 -6.05 -17.32
CA HIS A 334 -9.29 -6.46 -16.72
C HIS A 334 -9.18 -7.97 -16.45
N ARG A 335 -10.27 -8.71 -16.58
CA ARG A 335 -10.35 -10.17 -16.38
C ARG A 335 -11.21 -10.81 -17.45
N VAL A 336 -10.83 -12.01 -17.88
CA VAL A 336 -11.56 -12.83 -18.84
C VAL A 336 -13.03 -12.99 -18.45
N SER A 337 -13.30 -13.31 -17.19
CA SER A 337 -14.65 -13.50 -16.67
C SER A 337 -15.52 -12.24 -16.70
N LEU A 338 -14.95 -11.06 -16.43
CA LEU A 338 -15.66 -9.79 -16.52
C LEU A 338 -15.97 -9.44 -17.99
N ALA A 339 -14.97 -9.58 -18.85
CA ALA A 339 -15.14 -9.33 -20.28
C ALA A 339 -16.16 -10.28 -20.92
N ARG A 340 -16.16 -11.57 -20.54
CA ARG A 340 -17.15 -12.56 -20.98
C ARG A 340 -18.55 -12.25 -20.45
N ALA A 341 -18.67 -11.79 -19.20
CA ALA A 341 -19.96 -11.34 -18.66
C ALA A 341 -20.47 -10.10 -19.39
N GLY A 342 -19.60 -9.15 -19.70
CA GLY A 342 -19.93 -7.99 -20.54
C GLY A 342 -20.38 -8.40 -21.95
N ALA A 343 -19.69 -9.38 -22.56
CA ALA A 343 -20.09 -9.92 -23.86
C ALA A 343 -21.54 -10.45 -23.85
N ARG A 344 -21.88 -11.24 -22.84
CA ARG A 344 -23.26 -11.77 -22.70
C ARG A 344 -24.29 -10.67 -22.44
N ASN A 345 -24.00 -9.75 -21.52
CA ASN A 345 -24.93 -8.71 -21.13
C ASN A 345 -25.22 -7.72 -22.25
N PHE A 346 -24.21 -7.32 -23.01
CA PHE A 346 -24.30 -6.32 -24.05
C PHE A 346 -24.47 -6.93 -25.46
N ASP A 347 -24.63 -8.27 -25.58
CA ASP A 347 -24.68 -9.03 -26.82
C ASP A 347 -23.50 -8.73 -27.74
N LEU A 348 -22.30 -8.94 -27.25
CA LEU A 348 -21.03 -8.81 -27.98
C LEU A 348 -20.41 -10.15 -28.27
N HIS A 349 -19.50 -10.21 -29.24
CA HIS A 349 -18.60 -11.34 -29.41
C HIS A 349 -17.46 -11.27 -28.38
N PHE A 350 -17.12 -12.37 -27.73
CA PHE A 350 -15.94 -12.42 -26.86
C PHE A 350 -14.72 -12.94 -27.63
N LEU A 351 -13.67 -12.13 -27.70
CA LEU A 351 -12.51 -12.39 -28.57
C LEU A 351 -11.90 -13.80 -28.40
N ASN A 352 -11.81 -14.30 -27.16
CA ASN A 352 -11.16 -15.59 -26.87
C ASN A 352 -12.03 -16.80 -27.28
N ASP A 353 -13.30 -16.60 -27.54
CA ASP A 353 -14.23 -17.65 -27.98
C ASP A 353 -14.38 -17.68 -29.52
N LEU A 354 -13.61 -16.85 -30.24
CA LEU A 354 -13.66 -16.75 -31.70
C LEU A 354 -12.60 -17.61 -32.38
N ASP A 355 -12.99 -18.31 -33.41
CA ASP A 355 -12.10 -19.03 -34.29
C ASP A 355 -11.45 -18.09 -35.33
N ARG A 356 -10.17 -18.31 -35.62
CA ARG A 356 -9.46 -17.58 -36.66
C ARG A 356 -9.41 -18.40 -37.94
N ALA A 357 -10.23 -18.05 -38.93
CA ALA A 357 -10.23 -18.66 -40.24
C ALA A 357 -9.92 -17.61 -41.33
N HIS A 358 -8.88 -17.85 -42.13
CA HIS A 358 -8.55 -17.00 -43.30
C HIS A 358 -8.35 -15.51 -42.96
N GLY A 359 -7.79 -15.21 -41.79
CA GLY A 359 -7.57 -13.83 -41.34
C GLY A 359 -8.82 -13.13 -40.79
N MET A 360 -9.94 -13.81 -40.70
CA MET A 360 -11.20 -13.31 -40.13
C MET A 360 -11.53 -14.01 -38.81
N LEU A 361 -12.31 -13.34 -37.97
CA LEU A 361 -12.81 -13.88 -36.71
C LEU A 361 -14.23 -14.41 -36.91
N PHE A 362 -14.45 -15.66 -36.56
CA PHE A 362 -15.74 -16.35 -36.69
C PHE A 362 -16.22 -16.85 -35.34
N ASP A 363 -17.45 -16.55 -35.00
CA ASP A 363 -18.13 -17.04 -33.82
C ASP A 363 -18.91 -18.31 -34.15
N SER A 364 -18.31 -19.46 -33.79
CA SER A 364 -18.89 -20.76 -34.03
C SER A 364 -20.17 -21.03 -33.23
N GLU A 365 -20.33 -20.39 -32.02
CA GLU A 365 -21.56 -20.52 -31.24
C GLU A 365 -22.72 -19.73 -31.85
N LYS A 366 -22.45 -18.54 -32.41
CA LYS A 366 -23.44 -17.69 -33.06
C LYS A 366 -23.58 -17.96 -34.54
N GLY A 367 -22.70 -18.77 -35.13
CA GLY A 367 -22.71 -19.13 -36.55
C GLY A 367 -22.49 -17.95 -37.50
N GLN A 368 -21.76 -16.91 -37.07
CA GLN A 368 -21.59 -15.68 -37.84
C GLN A 368 -20.19 -15.07 -37.70
N MET A 369 -19.83 -14.23 -38.68
CA MET A 369 -18.58 -13.46 -38.61
C MET A 369 -18.65 -12.46 -37.48
N ALA A 370 -17.54 -12.36 -36.69
CA ALA A 370 -17.43 -11.34 -35.67
C ALA A 370 -17.30 -9.95 -36.32
N GLY A 371 -18.22 -9.06 -35.98
CA GLY A 371 -18.23 -7.68 -36.42
C GLY A 371 -17.55 -6.74 -35.43
N THR A 372 -17.96 -5.46 -35.46
CA THR A 372 -17.44 -4.39 -34.60
C THR A 372 -18.12 -4.31 -33.22
N ARG A 373 -18.73 -5.39 -32.76
CA ARG A 373 -19.33 -5.54 -31.44
C ARG A 373 -18.55 -6.58 -30.63
N MET A 374 -17.51 -6.12 -29.89
CA MET A 374 -16.52 -7.01 -29.33
C MET A 374 -16.29 -6.76 -27.84
N ALA A 375 -16.03 -7.82 -27.09
CA ALA A 375 -15.51 -7.76 -25.72
C ALA A 375 -14.17 -8.48 -25.62
N LEU A 376 -13.23 -7.92 -24.88
CA LEU A 376 -11.89 -8.48 -24.68
C LEU A 376 -11.21 -7.95 -23.41
N CYS A 377 -10.08 -8.54 -23.06
CA CYS A 377 -9.21 -8.02 -22.01
C CYS A 377 -8.14 -7.08 -22.58
N PHE A 378 -7.64 -6.16 -21.76
CA PHE A 378 -6.59 -5.21 -22.15
C PHE A 378 -5.36 -5.89 -22.79
N ASP A 379 -4.95 -7.05 -22.31
CA ASP A 379 -3.79 -7.78 -22.81
C ASP A 379 -3.96 -8.32 -24.24
N SER A 380 -5.21 -8.34 -24.75
CA SER A 380 -5.56 -8.73 -26.11
C SER A 380 -5.81 -7.53 -27.06
N LEU A 381 -5.65 -6.29 -26.58
CA LEU A 381 -6.03 -5.08 -27.30
C LEU A 381 -5.27 -4.87 -28.63
N LEU A 382 -4.06 -5.43 -28.75
CA LEU A 382 -3.30 -5.39 -30.01
C LEU A 382 -3.96 -6.15 -31.17
N SER A 383 -4.93 -7.01 -30.88
CA SER A 383 -5.72 -7.72 -31.91
C SER A 383 -6.81 -6.86 -32.55
N ILE A 384 -7.03 -5.64 -32.04
CA ILE A 384 -8.07 -4.71 -32.52
C ILE A 384 -7.43 -3.66 -33.44
N ASN A 385 -8.11 -3.42 -34.58
CA ASN A 385 -7.80 -2.29 -35.43
C ASN A 385 -8.64 -1.07 -34.99
N PRO A 386 -8.02 0.04 -34.55
CA PRO A 386 -8.77 1.20 -34.04
C PRO A 386 -9.77 1.79 -35.04
N THR A 387 -9.44 1.79 -36.33
CA THR A 387 -10.30 2.40 -37.39
C THR A 387 -11.64 1.71 -37.51
N ASP A 388 -11.74 0.42 -37.18
CA ASP A 388 -13.01 -0.33 -37.25
C ASP A 388 -14.02 0.21 -36.22
N TYR A 389 -13.54 0.81 -35.15
CA TYR A 389 -14.37 1.39 -34.08
C TYR A 389 -14.55 2.91 -34.20
N ALA A 390 -14.13 3.52 -35.30
CA ALA A 390 -14.38 4.94 -35.53
C ALA A 390 -15.87 5.29 -35.39
N GLY A 391 -16.14 6.31 -34.51
CA GLY A 391 -17.49 6.74 -34.17
C GLY A 391 -18.28 5.77 -33.27
N GLY A 392 -17.67 4.64 -32.85
CA GLY A 392 -18.29 3.66 -31.96
C GLY A 392 -18.20 4.02 -30.47
N ILE A 393 -18.59 3.10 -29.59
CA ILE A 393 -18.58 3.26 -28.13
C ILE A 393 -17.52 2.36 -27.51
N LEU A 394 -16.62 2.95 -26.72
CA LEU A 394 -15.71 2.22 -25.84
C LEU A 394 -16.31 2.15 -24.43
N VAL A 395 -16.40 0.95 -23.87
CA VAL A 395 -16.92 0.73 -22.51
C VAL A 395 -15.83 0.15 -21.61
N LEU A 396 -15.60 0.82 -20.47
CA LEU A 396 -14.74 0.37 -19.38
C LEU A 396 -15.62 0.10 -18.15
N ASP A 397 -16.01 -1.15 -17.96
CA ASP A 397 -16.68 -1.55 -16.71
C ASP A 397 -15.60 -1.84 -15.63
N GLU A 398 -15.85 -1.46 -14.38
CA GLU A 398 -14.85 -1.40 -13.31
C GLU A 398 -13.58 -0.66 -13.78
N ALA A 399 -13.77 0.57 -14.27
CA ALA A 399 -12.74 1.34 -14.98
C ALA A 399 -11.45 1.54 -14.15
N ASP A 400 -11.57 1.78 -12.82
CA ASP A 400 -10.44 1.92 -11.92
C ASP A 400 -9.57 0.64 -11.87
N GLN A 401 -10.20 -0.55 -11.82
CA GLN A 401 -9.48 -1.83 -11.81
C GLN A 401 -8.92 -2.14 -13.19
N SER A 402 -9.66 -1.82 -14.25
CA SER A 402 -9.26 -2.06 -15.64
C SER A 402 -8.03 -1.23 -16.03
N LEU A 403 -7.98 0.05 -15.66
CA LEU A 403 -6.82 0.91 -15.87
C LEU A 403 -5.63 0.52 -14.98
N ALA A 404 -5.90 0.14 -13.73
CA ALA A 404 -4.85 -0.39 -12.85
C ALA A 404 -4.22 -1.67 -13.42
N HIS A 405 -5.03 -2.56 -14.01
CA HIS A 405 -4.54 -3.77 -14.67
C HIS A 405 -3.69 -3.45 -15.92
N LEU A 406 -4.11 -2.54 -16.77
CA LEU A 406 -3.31 -2.09 -17.91
C LEU A 406 -1.92 -1.65 -17.48
N LEU A 407 -1.82 -0.85 -16.40
CA LEU A 407 -0.57 -0.25 -15.95
C LEU A 407 0.27 -1.14 -15.04
N THR A 408 -0.32 -2.11 -14.32
CA THR A 408 0.38 -2.92 -13.32
C THR A 408 0.24 -4.42 -13.49
N GLY A 409 -0.72 -4.91 -14.28
CA GLY A 409 -0.97 -6.33 -14.50
C GLY A 409 0.18 -7.02 -15.25
N SER A 410 0.59 -8.20 -14.81
CA SER A 410 1.70 -8.95 -15.44
C SER A 410 1.38 -9.42 -16.86
N THR A 411 0.13 -9.78 -17.14
CA THR A 411 -0.32 -10.23 -18.47
C THR A 411 -0.18 -9.13 -19.52
N CYS A 412 -0.44 -7.87 -19.15
CA CYS A 412 -0.25 -6.72 -20.03
C CYS A 412 1.23 -6.44 -20.37
N ASN A 413 2.18 -6.94 -19.56
CA ASN A 413 3.62 -6.78 -19.87
C ASN A 413 4.27 -8.05 -20.45
N LYS A 414 3.49 -9.09 -20.75
CA LYS A 414 4.05 -10.32 -21.31
C LYS A 414 4.75 -10.04 -22.65
N GLY A 415 6.06 -10.36 -22.73
CA GLY A 415 6.86 -10.02 -23.90
C GLY A 415 7.17 -8.52 -24.08
N GLY A 416 7.04 -7.68 -23.05
CA GLY A 416 7.34 -6.26 -23.10
C GLY A 416 6.27 -5.40 -23.80
N LYS A 417 5.06 -5.93 -24.04
CA LYS A 417 4.04 -5.31 -24.90
C LYS A 417 3.22 -4.18 -24.25
N ARG A 418 3.38 -3.89 -22.94
CA ARG A 418 2.54 -2.91 -22.21
C ARG A 418 2.52 -1.54 -22.89
N GLY A 419 3.67 -1.02 -23.29
CA GLY A 419 3.74 0.26 -23.98
C GLY A 419 2.92 0.28 -25.27
N ALA A 420 3.02 -0.80 -26.06
CA ALA A 420 2.22 -0.96 -27.29
C ALA A 420 0.71 -1.05 -26.99
N LEU A 421 0.31 -1.70 -25.89
CA LEU A 421 -1.09 -1.73 -25.44
C LEU A 421 -1.59 -0.34 -25.06
N ILE A 422 -0.77 0.46 -24.36
CA ILE A 422 -1.11 1.85 -24.00
C ILE A 422 -1.23 2.72 -25.26
N ALA A 423 -0.31 2.57 -26.22
CA ALA A 423 -0.38 3.27 -27.51
C ALA A 423 -1.66 2.89 -28.28
N ARG A 424 -1.96 1.61 -28.39
CA ARG A 424 -3.18 1.12 -29.04
C ARG A 424 -4.44 1.62 -28.33
N PHE A 425 -4.44 1.65 -27.00
CA PHE A 425 -5.54 2.18 -26.22
C PHE A 425 -5.77 3.67 -26.50
N LYS A 426 -4.68 4.46 -26.62
CA LYS A 426 -4.75 5.88 -27.00
C LYS A 426 -5.36 6.04 -28.39
N GLU A 427 -4.92 5.26 -29.38
CA GLU A 427 -5.46 5.28 -30.75
C GLU A 427 -6.97 5.01 -30.76
N ILE A 428 -7.42 4.00 -29.99
CA ILE A 428 -8.85 3.67 -29.86
C ILE A 428 -9.61 4.84 -29.23
N LEU A 429 -9.11 5.42 -28.12
CA LEU A 429 -9.74 6.55 -27.46
C LEU A 429 -9.94 7.75 -28.39
N GLN A 430 -9.01 7.98 -29.31
CA GLN A 430 -9.06 9.11 -30.25
C GLN A 430 -10.05 8.92 -31.39
N VAL A 431 -10.37 7.67 -31.78
CA VAL A 431 -11.26 7.41 -32.93
C VAL A 431 -12.69 7.08 -32.52
N VAL A 432 -12.93 6.61 -31.30
CA VAL A 432 -14.29 6.31 -30.85
C VAL A 432 -15.12 7.58 -30.67
N GLY A 433 -16.40 7.50 -30.96
CA GLY A 433 -17.34 8.62 -30.77
C GLY A 433 -17.65 8.87 -29.29
N GLN A 434 -17.70 7.80 -28.49
CA GLN A 434 -18.05 7.89 -27.07
C GLN A 434 -17.20 6.97 -26.21
N VAL A 435 -16.86 7.42 -25.01
CA VAL A 435 -16.20 6.63 -23.95
C VAL A 435 -17.12 6.58 -22.74
N ILE A 436 -17.47 5.38 -22.28
CA ILE A 436 -18.26 5.15 -21.06
C ILE A 436 -17.36 4.44 -20.05
N MET A 437 -17.13 5.09 -18.92
CA MET A 437 -16.44 4.50 -17.79
C MET A 437 -17.38 4.36 -16.59
N ALA A 438 -17.46 3.17 -16.02
CA ALA A 438 -18.33 2.88 -14.89
C ALA A 438 -17.54 2.17 -13.80
N SER A 439 -17.66 2.62 -12.55
CA SER A 439 -17.14 1.92 -11.37
C SER A 439 -17.78 2.44 -10.08
N ALA A 440 -17.79 1.62 -9.04
CA ALA A 440 -18.13 2.06 -7.69
C ALA A 440 -17.04 2.93 -7.05
N ASP A 441 -15.80 2.73 -7.49
CA ASP A 441 -14.59 3.34 -6.94
C ASP A 441 -13.91 4.31 -7.92
N LEU A 442 -14.68 4.84 -8.88
CA LEU A 442 -14.20 5.81 -9.85
C LEU A 442 -13.79 7.10 -9.14
N THR A 443 -12.62 7.64 -9.48
CA THR A 443 -12.09 8.89 -8.93
C THR A 443 -11.59 9.81 -10.05
N ASP A 444 -11.25 11.05 -9.70
CA ASP A 444 -10.77 12.04 -10.68
C ASP A 444 -9.53 11.60 -11.43
N LYS A 445 -8.66 10.77 -10.83
CA LYS A 445 -7.42 10.34 -11.51
C LYS A 445 -7.68 9.48 -12.75
N GLU A 446 -8.73 8.64 -12.74
CA GLU A 446 -9.13 7.83 -13.90
C GLU A 446 -9.77 8.72 -14.98
N ILE A 447 -10.65 9.64 -14.57
CA ILE A 447 -11.31 10.58 -15.48
C ILE A 447 -10.27 11.50 -16.14
N ASP A 448 -9.41 12.13 -15.34
CA ASP A 448 -8.31 12.97 -15.81
C ASP A 448 -7.38 12.27 -16.79
N TYR A 449 -7.06 11.00 -16.50
CA TYR A 449 -6.21 10.20 -17.37
C TYR A 449 -6.85 10.01 -18.74
N LEU A 450 -8.11 9.60 -18.78
CA LEU A 450 -8.81 9.32 -20.03
C LEU A 450 -9.04 10.61 -20.84
N VAL A 451 -9.42 11.70 -20.20
CA VAL A 451 -9.57 13.02 -20.85
C VAL A 451 -8.24 13.45 -21.48
N LYS A 452 -7.13 13.40 -20.74
CA LYS A 452 -5.80 13.80 -21.23
C LYS A 452 -5.25 12.85 -22.29
N LEU A 453 -5.55 11.54 -22.21
CA LEU A 453 -5.08 10.57 -23.18
C LEU A 453 -5.85 10.67 -24.50
N ARG A 454 -7.15 10.96 -24.44
CA ARG A 454 -8.00 11.20 -25.59
C ARG A 454 -7.65 12.49 -26.33
N ASP A 455 -7.33 13.55 -25.56
CA ASP A 455 -6.84 14.85 -26.07
C ASP A 455 -7.74 15.50 -27.16
N CYS A 456 -9.07 15.37 -26.98
CA CYS A 456 -10.08 15.90 -27.90
C CYS A 456 -10.84 17.12 -27.30
N GLY A 457 -10.41 17.64 -26.15
CA GLY A 457 -11.06 18.75 -25.45
C GLY A 457 -12.40 18.41 -24.80
N ASP A 458 -12.67 17.11 -24.61
CA ASP A 458 -13.92 16.63 -24.03
C ASP A 458 -14.12 17.11 -22.58
N GLN A 459 -15.35 17.47 -22.27
CA GLN A 459 -15.80 17.66 -20.90
C GLN A 459 -16.52 16.39 -20.43
N PRO A 460 -16.11 15.79 -19.30
CA PRO A 460 -16.77 14.57 -18.82
C PRO A 460 -18.17 14.87 -18.30
N TRP A 461 -19.15 14.13 -18.76
CA TRP A 461 -20.49 14.08 -18.19
C TRP A 461 -20.46 13.11 -17.00
N VAL A 462 -20.70 13.60 -15.78
CA VAL A 462 -20.51 12.83 -14.56
C VAL A 462 -21.85 12.50 -13.93
N LEU A 463 -22.13 11.21 -13.76
CA LEU A 463 -23.24 10.69 -12.97
C LEU A 463 -22.70 10.18 -11.63
N GLU A 464 -23.18 10.75 -10.56
CA GLU A 464 -22.89 10.28 -9.20
C GLU A 464 -24.16 9.76 -8.52
N ASN A 465 -24.13 8.50 -8.08
CA ASN A 465 -25.14 7.90 -7.21
C ASN A 465 -24.55 7.70 -5.83
N THR A 466 -25.18 8.26 -4.82
CA THR A 466 -24.75 8.19 -3.42
C THR A 466 -25.49 7.13 -2.61
N TYR A 467 -26.36 6.33 -3.24
CA TYR A 467 -27.16 5.30 -2.58
C TYR A 467 -26.33 4.10 -2.17
N HIS A 468 -26.29 3.78 -0.89
CA HIS A 468 -25.69 2.56 -0.37
C HIS A 468 -26.77 1.49 -0.15
N ARG A 469 -26.70 0.40 -0.93
CA ARG A 469 -27.66 -0.70 -0.83
C ARG A 469 -27.20 -1.66 0.25
N ASN A 470 -28.11 -1.94 1.22
CA ASN A 470 -27.99 -2.97 2.25
C ASN A 470 -26.75 -2.86 3.14
N SER A 471 -26.87 -2.08 4.21
CA SER A 471 -25.96 -2.24 5.34
C SER A 471 -26.14 -3.65 5.95
N TYR A 472 -25.04 -4.26 6.32
CA TYR A 472 -25.02 -5.49 7.06
C TYR A 472 -24.29 -5.30 8.39
N PRO A 473 -24.71 -6.01 9.47
CA PRO A 473 -23.94 -6.05 10.69
C PRO A 473 -22.60 -6.75 10.47
N CYS A 474 -21.52 -6.13 10.91
CA CYS A 474 -20.16 -6.64 10.73
C CYS A 474 -19.39 -6.62 12.04
N GLU A 475 -19.05 -7.79 12.54
CA GLU A 475 -18.09 -7.95 13.62
C GLU A 475 -16.67 -7.90 13.06
N PHE A 476 -15.89 -6.86 13.39
CA PHE A 476 -14.51 -6.71 12.94
C PHE A 476 -13.54 -7.10 14.05
N LEU A 477 -12.87 -8.25 13.91
CA LEU A 477 -12.01 -8.83 14.95
C LEU A 477 -10.65 -8.12 14.99
N ASP A 478 -10.32 -7.53 16.13
CA ASP A 478 -8.99 -7.00 16.42
C ASP A 478 -8.16 -8.04 17.16
N CYS A 479 -7.58 -8.95 16.40
CA CYS A 479 -6.74 -10.03 16.88
C CYS A 479 -5.36 -9.98 16.21
N GLY A 480 -4.34 -10.46 16.92
CA GLY A 480 -2.95 -10.53 16.42
C GLY A 480 -2.77 -11.48 15.23
N ASP A 481 -3.58 -12.55 15.17
CA ASP A 481 -3.57 -13.56 14.10
C ASP A 481 -4.99 -14.03 13.73
N ASP A 482 -5.07 -14.91 12.73
CA ASP A 482 -6.32 -15.41 12.15
C ASP A 482 -7.00 -16.54 12.95
N SER A 483 -6.40 -17.02 14.04
CA SER A 483 -6.89 -18.21 14.75
C SER A 483 -8.27 -18.01 15.38
N ALA A 484 -8.59 -16.80 15.83
CA ALA A 484 -9.88 -16.48 16.42
C ALA A 484 -11.03 -16.58 15.39
N ILE A 485 -10.86 -16.00 14.19
CA ILE A 485 -11.88 -16.10 13.14
C ILE A 485 -12.02 -17.53 12.61
N ILE A 486 -10.91 -18.26 12.49
CA ILE A 486 -10.92 -19.67 12.07
C ILE A 486 -11.66 -20.53 13.09
N GLY A 487 -11.47 -20.28 14.39
CA GLY A 487 -12.26 -20.94 15.44
C GLY A 487 -13.76 -20.67 15.33
N LYS A 488 -14.15 -19.41 15.04
CA LYS A 488 -15.57 -19.05 14.79
C LYS A 488 -16.14 -19.78 13.57
N ILE A 489 -15.36 -19.89 12.49
CA ILE A 489 -15.74 -20.65 11.29
C ILE A 489 -15.99 -22.12 11.64
N TYR A 490 -15.08 -22.74 12.38
CA TYR A 490 -15.23 -24.14 12.81
C TYR A 490 -16.51 -24.34 13.63
N SER A 491 -16.75 -23.48 14.61
CA SER A 491 -17.97 -23.56 15.44
C SER A 491 -19.24 -23.38 14.61
N ALA A 492 -19.27 -22.38 13.70
CA ALA A 492 -20.44 -22.15 12.85
C ALA A 492 -20.80 -23.39 11.98
N VAL A 493 -19.78 -24.06 11.42
CA VAL A 493 -19.99 -25.26 10.60
C VAL A 493 -20.42 -26.45 11.47
N ALA A 494 -19.81 -26.63 12.63
CA ALA A 494 -20.21 -27.67 13.59
C ALA A 494 -21.65 -27.49 14.10
N ASP A 495 -22.11 -26.24 14.20
CA ASP A 495 -23.52 -25.90 14.55
C ASP A 495 -24.48 -26.03 13.35
N GLY A 496 -24.01 -26.53 12.21
CA GLY A 496 -24.82 -26.76 11.01
C GLY A 496 -25.11 -25.53 10.16
N GLN A 497 -24.49 -24.39 10.44
CA GLN A 497 -24.70 -23.15 9.67
C GLN A 497 -24.15 -23.25 8.24
N LYS A 498 -24.82 -22.58 7.31
CA LYS A 498 -24.37 -22.38 5.92
C LYS A 498 -23.55 -21.12 5.84
N ILE A 499 -22.28 -21.22 5.45
CA ILE A 499 -21.35 -20.11 5.50
C ILE A 499 -20.67 -19.84 4.16
N TRP A 500 -20.33 -18.54 3.95
CA TRP A 500 -19.44 -18.10 2.89
C TRP A 500 -18.15 -17.54 3.50
N VAL A 501 -17.00 -18.01 3.04
CA VAL A 501 -15.68 -17.54 3.50
C VAL A 501 -14.92 -16.95 2.34
N SER A 502 -14.55 -15.66 2.43
CA SER A 502 -13.67 -14.97 1.47
C SER A 502 -12.28 -14.80 2.05
N SER A 503 -11.23 -15.11 1.26
CA SER A 503 -9.85 -14.84 1.67
C SER A 503 -8.99 -14.46 0.45
N ASP A 504 -8.01 -13.56 0.65
CA ASP A 504 -7.01 -13.22 -0.36
C ASP A 504 -5.83 -14.23 -0.42
N GLN A 505 -5.86 -15.30 0.40
CA GLN A 505 -4.88 -16.37 0.39
C GLN A 505 -5.54 -17.74 0.15
N ARG A 506 -5.28 -18.32 -1.02
CA ARG A 506 -5.76 -19.66 -1.37
C ARG A 506 -5.32 -20.75 -0.38
N SER A 507 -4.07 -20.70 0.08
CA SER A 507 -3.54 -21.67 1.04
C SER A 507 -4.30 -21.66 2.39
N THR A 508 -4.84 -20.53 2.80
CA THR A 508 -5.69 -20.43 4.00
C THR A 508 -7.02 -21.14 3.77
N LEU A 509 -7.66 -20.94 2.61
CA LEU A 509 -8.90 -21.61 2.27
C LEU A 509 -8.73 -23.14 2.19
N GLN A 510 -7.62 -23.63 1.61
CA GLN A 510 -7.30 -25.06 1.57
C GLN A 510 -7.14 -25.67 2.97
N ARG A 511 -6.46 -24.94 3.88
CA ARG A 511 -6.33 -25.38 5.29
C ARG A 511 -7.66 -25.40 6.01
N ILE A 512 -8.51 -24.38 5.79
CA ILE A 512 -9.86 -24.32 6.34
C ILE A 512 -10.71 -25.48 5.81
N ALA A 513 -10.67 -25.76 4.50
CA ALA A 513 -11.38 -26.91 3.94
C ALA A 513 -11.01 -28.20 4.66
N ARG A 514 -9.72 -28.52 4.76
CA ARG A 514 -9.22 -29.72 5.42
C ARG A 514 -9.62 -29.78 6.92
N MET A 515 -9.64 -28.64 7.60
CA MET A 515 -10.05 -28.57 9.00
C MET A 515 -11.56 -28.84 9.18
N LEU A 516 -12.37 -28.45 8.19
CA LEU A 516 -13.82 -28.58 8.26
C LEU A 516 -14.35 -29.94 7.79
N GLU A 517 -13.60 -30.71 7.01
CA GLU A 517 -13.98 -32.04 6.51
C GLU A 517 -14.61 -32.94 7.60
N PRO A 518 -14.07 -33.02 8.84
CA PRO A 518 -14.64 -33.91 9.87
C PRO A 518 -15.96 -33.41 10.48
N VAL A 519 -16.34 -32.16 10.32
CA VAL A 519 -17.51 -31.55 10.99
C VAL A 519 -18.57 -31.03 10.02
N ALA A 520 -18.25 -30.88 8.75
CA ALA A 520 -19.21 -30.47 7.75
C ALA A 520 -20.25 -31.59 7.48
N THR A 521 -21.51 -31.19 7.47
CA THR A 521 -22.66 -32.10 7.17
C THR A 521 -23.14 -31.98 5.71
N GLY A 522 -22.70 -30.93 5.01
CA GLY A 522 -22.97 -30.67 3.61
C GLY A 522 -21.68 -30.42 2.83
N ASP A 523 -21.82 -30.19 1.52
CA ASP A 523 -20.67 -30.01 0.64
C ASP A 523 -19.84 -28.77 0.98
N ILE A 524 -18.51 -28.90 0.86
CA ILE A 524 -17.53 -27.81 0.93
C ILE A 524 -17.14 -27.43 -0.51
N VAL A 525 -17.67 -26.32 -0.99
CA VAL A 525 -17.41 -25.81 -2.34
C VAL A 525 -16.22 -24.87 -2.32
N GLN A 526 -15.15 -25.20 -3.05
CA GLN A 526 -13.96 -24.34 -3.17
C GLN A 526 -13.93 -23.66 -4.55
N ILE A 527 -13.95 -22.33 -4.54
CA ILE A 527 -13.89 -21.52 -5.74
C ILE A 527 -12.50 -20.89 -5.84
N ASN A 528 -11.68 -21.39 -6.75
CA ASN A 528 -10.31 -20.90 -6.94
C ASN A 528 -9.87 -20.91 -8.42
N GLY A 529 -8.78 -20.17 -8.74
CA GLY A 529 -8.31 -19.96 -10.12
C GLY A 529 -7.71 -21.21 -10.83
N LYS A 530 -7.61 -22.36 -10.15
CA LYS A 530 -7.00 -23.55 -10.74
C LYS A 530 -7.96 -24.43 -11.56
N THR A 531 -9.28 -24.23 -11.37
CA THR A 531 -10.29 -25.13 -11.95
C THR A 531 -11.26 -24.43 -12.93
N SER A 532 -10.82 -23.33 -13.60
CA SER A 532 -11.65 -22.45 -14.44
C SER A 532 -12.21 -23.09 -15.73
N GLY A 533 -11.75 -24.25 -16.09
CA GLY A 533 -12.15 -24.93 -17.32
C GLY A 533 -13.22 -26.02 -17.13
N SER A 534 -13.60 -26.38 -15.90
CA SER A 534 -14.59 -27.43 -15.67
C SER A 534 -16.00 -26.92 -15.95
N ASP A 535 -16.89 -27.84 -16.40
CA ASP A 535 -18.29 -27.52 -16.68
C ASP A 535 -19.02 -27.10 -15.41
N ASP A 536 -18.68 -27.66 -14.26
CA ASP A 536 -19.17 -27.25 -12.95
C ASP A 536 -18.84 -25.80 -12.60
N ALA A 537 -17.64 -25.35 -12.93
CA ALA A 537 -17.24 -23.94 -12.72
C ALA A 537 -18.01 -23.00 -13.64
N LYS A 538 -18.21 -23.38 -14.90
CA LYS A 538 -19.01 -22.59 -15.85
C LYS A 538 -20.46 -22.48 -15.37
N ASP A 539 -21.06 -23.59 -14.88
CA ASP A 539 -22.41 -23.61 -14.36
C ASP A 539 -22.54 -22.75 -13.08
N PHE A 540 -21.62 -22.90 -12.11
CA PHE A 540 -21.57 -22.04 -10.95
C PHE A 540 -21.49 -20.56 -11.31
N MET A 541 -20.67 -20.23 -12.32
CA MET A 541 -20.52 -18.84 -12.77
C MET A 541 -21.75 -18.27 -13.45
N ALA A 542 -22.48 -19.11 -14.16
CA ALA A 542 -23.71 -18.71 -14.85
C ALA A 542 -24.91 -18.63 -13.89
N HIS A 543 -25.03 -19.59 -12.98
CA HIS A 543 -26.21 -19.80 -12.11
C HIS A 543 -25.79 -20.12 -10.67
N PRO A 544 -25.13 -19.18 -9.94
CA PRO A 544 -24.54 -19.47 -8.62
C PRO A 544 -25.55 -19.94 -7.58
N ASP A 545 -26.73 -19.33 -7.50
CA ASP A 545 -27.78 -19.70 -6.54
C ASP A 545 -28.32 -21.10 -6.79
N ASP A 546 -28.56 -21.43 -8.06
CA ASP A 546 -29.13 -22.73 -8.45
C ASP A 546 -28.09 -23.86 -8.31
N TYR A 547 -26.81 -23.57 -8.60
CA TYR A 547 -25.72 -24.50 -8.39
C TYR A 547 -25.56 -24.82 -6.89
N LEU A 548 -25.52 -23.80 -6.02
CA LEU A 548 -25.39 -23.96 -4.58
C LEU A 548 -26.57 -24.74 -3.97
N ALA A 549 -27.78 -24.51 -4.50
CA ALA A 549 -28.95 -25.25 -4.06
C ALA A 549 -28.89 -26.74 -4.43
N ARG A 550 -28.42 -27.06 -5.64
CA ARG A 550 -28.26 -28.45 -6.12
C ARG A 550 -27.17 -29.22 -5.37
N SER A 551 -26.02 -28.54 -5.12
CA SER A 551 -24.89 -29.12 -4.38
C SER A 551 -25.13 -29.20 -2.88
N LYS A 552 -26.23 -28.63 -2.34
CA LYS A 552 -26.49 -28.55 -0.89
C LYS A 552 -25.29 -28.01 -0.09
N ALA A 553 -24.60 -27.01 -0.66
CA ALA A 553 -23.37 -26.46 -0.13
C ALA A 553 -23.56 -25.94 1.29
N GLN A 554 -22.86 -26.50 2.28
CA GLN A 554 -22.79 -25.93 3.62
C GLN A 554 -21.74 -24.85 3.71
N VAL A 555 -20.60 -25.03 3.03
CA VAL A 555 -19.46 -24.12 3.09
C VAL A 555 -19.06 -23.72 1.69
N VAL A 556 -18.93 -22.41 1.43
CA VAL A 556 -18.31 -21.88 0.21
C VAL A 556 -17.03 -21.15 0.56
N LEU A 557 -15.91 -21.58 -0.01
CA LEU A 557 -14.58 -21.01 0.18
C LEU A 557 -14.16 -20.26 -1.09
N ALA A 558 -14.24 -18.93 -1.05
CA ALA A 558 -14.03 -18.06 -2.20
C ALA A 558 -12.65 -17.37 -2.18
N SER A 559 -11.82 -17.66 -3.18
CA SER A 559 -10.53 -16.99 -3.40
C SER A 559 -10.68 -15.70 -4.21
N PRO A 560 -9.63 -14.87 -4.36
CA PRO A 560 -9.65 -13.66 -5.19
C PRO A 560 -9.98 -13.90 -6.67
N SER A 561 -9.90 -15.14 -7.11
CA SER A 561 -10.20 -15.53 -8.49
C SER A 561 -11.69 -15.50 -8.83
N VAL A 562 -12.57 -15.38 -7.83
CA VAL A 562 -14.01 -15.18 -8.05
C VAL A 562 -14.23 -13.88 -8.82
N PRO A 563 -14.87 -13.91 -9.97
CA PRO A 563 -15.02 -12.74 -10.81
C PRO A 563 -15.83 -11.63 -10.15
N THR A 564 -15.54 -10.40 -10.56
CA THR A 564 -16.24 -9.20 -10.08
C THR A 564 -17.74 -9.19 -10.39
N GLY A 565 -18.18 -9.91 -11.40
CA GLY A 565 -19.60 -10.01 -11.80
C GLY A 565 -20.44 -11.05 -11.05
N LEU A 566 -19.81 -11.97 -10.27
CA LEU A 566 -20.56 -13.00 -9.57
C LEU A 566 -21.23 -12.44 -8.30
N SER A 567 -22.50 -12.76 -8.11
CA SER A 567 -23.23 -12.46 -6.87
C SER A 567 -24.24 -13.55 -6.55
N VAL A 568 -24.33 -13.90 -5.27
CA VAL A 568 -25.33 -14.80 -4.71
C VAL A 568 -26.45 -13.97 -4.13
N GLN A 569 -27.68 -14.21 -4.59
CA GLN A 569 -28.83 -13.36 -4.25
C GLN A 569 -29.89 -14.09 -3.39
N ARG A 570 -30.04 -15.38 -3.59
CA ARG A 570 -31.14 -16.17 -3.01
C ARG A 570 -30.68 -17.28 -2.07
N TYR A 571 -29.44 -17.80 -2.27
CA TYR A 571 -28.98 -18.92 -1.44
C TYR A 571 -28.87 -18.48 0.03
N PRO A 572 -29.48 -19.25 0.98
CA PRO A 572 -29.65 -18.83 2.37
C PRO A 572 -28.39 -19.11 3.20
N PHE A 573 -27.39 -18.24 3.07
CA PHE A 573 -26.25 -18.24 4.00
C PHE A 573 -26.68 -17.67 5.35
N ASP A 574 -26.19 -18.25 6.43
CA ASP A 574 -26.39 -17.75 7.80
C ASP A 574 -25.36 -16.67 8.14
N GLN A 575 -24.12 -16.83 7.63
CA GLN A 575 -23.01 -15.92 7.93
C GLN A 575 -21.98 -15.85 6.81
N VAL A 576 -21.29 -14.70 6.73
CA VAL A 576 -20.15 -14.48 5.83
C VAL A 576 -18.91 -14.16 6.63
N PHE A 577 -17.80 -14.82 6.30
CA PHE A 577 -16.50 -14.60 6.92
C PHE A 577 -15.52 -13.99 5.92
N GLY A 578 -14.68 -13.05 6.40
CA GLY A 578 -13.61 -12.45 5.63
C GLY A 578 -12.26 -12.55 6.33
N ILE A 579 -11.28 -13.21 5.69
CA ILE A 579 -9.92 -13.39 6.22
C ILE A 579 -8.93 -12.77 5.24
N PHE A 580 -8.37 -11.60 5.54
CA PHE A 580 -7.56 -10.85 4.59
C PHE A 580 -6.16 -10.53 5.12
N TYR A 581 -5.15 -10.85 4.32
CA TYR A 581 -3.73 -10.66 4.65
C TYR A 581 -3.08 -9.47 3.91
N GLY A 582 -3.80 -8.88 2.94
CA GLY A 582 -3.27 -7.76 2.14
C GLY A 582 -2.11 -8.17 1.23
N GLY A 583 -2.15 -9.39 0.70
CA GLY A 583 -1.15 -9.92 -0.23
C GLY A 583 -1.55 -9.78 -1.70
N ALA A 584 -2.81 -10.05 -2.02
CA ALA A 584 -3.34 -10.03 -3.38
C ALA A 584 -4.37 -8.92 -3.58
N LEU A 585 -5.24 -8.69 -2.61
CA LEU A 585 -6.34 -7.74 -2.69
C LEU A 585 -6.04 -6.43 -1.96
N LEU A 586 -6.51 -5.32 -2.52
CA LEU A 586 -6.64 -4.04 -1.84
C LEU A 586 -7.93 -4.01 -0.99
N THR A 587 -8.05 -3.05 -0.08
CA THR A 587 -9.21 -2.95 0.82
C THR A 587 -10.54 -2.78 0.09
N LYS A 588 -10.56 -2.08 -1.06
CA LYS A 588 -11.74 -1.97 -1.93
C LYS A 588 -12.18 -3.32 -2.51
N GLU A 589 -11.21 -4.14 -2.91
CA GLU A 589 -11.47 -5.48 -3.44
C GLU A 589 -11.90 -6.45 -2.32
N CYS A 590 -11.35 -6.31 -1.10
CA CYS A 590 -11.80 -7.08 0.07
C CYS A 590 -13.27 -6.79 0.42
N SER A 591 -13.65 -5.52 0.45
CA SER A 591 -15.03 -5.11 0.64
C SER A 591 -15.94 -5.64 -0.49
N GLN A 592 -15.46 -5.62 -1.74
CA GLN A 592 -16.17 -6.21 -2.86
C GLN A 592 -16.36 -7.73 -2.71
N ALA A 593 -15.35 -8.44 -2.19
CA ALA A 593 -15.45 -9.88 -1.92
C ALA A 593 -16.50 -10.21 -0.87
N LEU A 594 -16.62 -9.41 0.20
CA LEU A 594 -17.68 -9.56 1.21
C LEU A 594 -19.08 -9.26 0.68
N SER A 595 -19.19 -8.40 -0.34
CA SER A 595 -20.46 -8.00 -0.95
C SER A 595 -20.97 -8.98 -2.02
N ARG A 596 -20.29 -10.13 -2.25
CA ARG A 596 -20.74 -11.20 -3.17
C ARG A 596 -22.05 -11.84 -2.72
N VAL A 597 -22.21 -12.03 -1.44
CA VAL A 597 -23.47 -12.45 -0.83
C VAL A 597 -24.30 -11.18 -0.64
N ARG A 598 -25.39 -11.04 -1.42
CA ARG A 598 -26.23 -9.84 -1.43
C ARG A 598 -27.16 -9.70 -0.22
N PRO A 599 -27.74 -10.77 0.31
CA PRO A 599 -28.52 -10.69 1.54
C PRO A 599 -27.71 -10.06 2.69
N PRO A 600 -28.35 -9.24 3.56
CA PRO A 600 -27.69 -8.52 4.64
C PRO A 600 -27.43 -9.42 5.87
N VAL A 601 -26.98 -10.66 5.65
CA VAL A 601 -26.61 -11.58 6.74
C VAL A 601 -25.36 -11.09 7.49
N PRO A 602 -25.15 -11.46 8.74
CA PRO A 602 -24.00 -11.03 9.55
C PRO A 602 -22.65 -11.35 8.86
N ARG A 603 -21.69 -10.42 9.03
CA ARG A 603 -20.31 -10.63 8.59
C ARG A 603 -19.38 -10.67 9.79
N THR A 604 -18.40 -11.57 9.75
CA THR A 604 -17.25 -11.54 10.66
C THR A 604 -15.97 -11.37 9.83
N VAL A 605 -15.19 -10.36 10.15
CA VAL A 605 -14.01 -9.99 9.36
C VAL A 605 -12.77 -9.90 10.23
N TRP A 606 -11.70 -10.52 9.78
CA TRP A 606 -10.36 -10.31 10.31
C TRP A 606 -9.43 -9.85 9.19
N ALA A 607 -8.58 -8.89 9.50
CA ALA A 607 -7.56 -8.42 8.58
C ALA A 607 -6.20 -8.28 9.27
N LYS A 608 -5.14 -8.62 8.53
CA LYS A 608 -3.78 -8.42 9.01
C LYS A 608 -3.50 -6.92 9.17
N ARG A 609 -2.78 -6.52 10.22
CA ARG A 609 -2.50 -5.11 10.50
C ARG A 609 -1.81 -4.38 9.34
N LYS A 610 -0.82 -5.04 8.72
CA LYS A 610 -0.11 -4.54 7.53
C LYS A 610 -0.13 -5.63 6.46
N GLY A 611 -0.43 -5.24 5.24
CA GLY A 611 -0.33 -6.12 4.07
C GLY A 611 1.12 -6.34 3.62
N ALA A 612 1.26 -7.05 2.51
CA ALA A 612 2.56 -7.36 1.89
C ALA A 612 2.68 -6.87 0.44
N ALA A 613 1.62 -6.27 -0.12
CA ALA A 613 1.49 -5.94 -1.54
C ALA A 613 2.06 -4.56 -1.92
N TYR A 614 3.16 -4.15 -1.31
CA TYR A 614 3.83 -2.89 -1.69
C TYR A 614 4.27 -2.87 -3.15
N ASN A 615 4.24 -1.69 -3.75
CA ASN A 615 4.78 -1.49 -5.08
C ASN A 615 6.29 -1.79 -5.12
N LYS A 616 6.77 -2.43 -6.20
CA LYS A 616 8.18 -2.85 -6.36
C LYS A 616 9.16 -1.67 -6.54
N ILE A 617 8.67 -0.54 -7.02
CA ILE A 617 9.52 0.64 -7.28
C ILE A 617 9.73 1.43 -5.99
N SER A 618 8.66 1.66 -5.23
CA SER A 618 8.67 2.48 -4.02
C SER A 618 7.52 2.07 -3.11
N ASP A 619 7.72 2.14 -1.80
CA ASP A 619 6.68 1.97 -0.78
C ASP A 619 6.01 3.29 -0.37
N SER A 620 6.34 4.39 -1.05
CA SER A 620 5.77 5.70 -0.75
C SER A 620 4.25 5.75 -1.03
N PRO A 621 3.44 6.28 -0.10
CA PRO A 621 2.02 6.53 -0.33
C PRO A 621 1.76 7.84 -1.10
N ARG A 622 2.70 8.30 -1.93
CA ARG A 622 2.61 9.53 -2.72
C ARG A 622 3.07 9.29 -4.15
N GLY A 623 2.19 9.54 -5.12
CA GLY A 623 2.44 9.28 -6.53
C GLY A 623 3.69 9.96 -7.07
N PHE A 624 3.91 11.25 -6.77
CA PHE A 624 5.10 11.96 -7.21
C PHE A 624 6.41 11.36 -6.66
N LYS A 625 6.42 10.85 -5.42
CA LYS A 625 7.60 10.18 -4.85
C LYS A 625 7.85 8.81 -5.47
N VAL A 626 6.80 8.12 -5.89
CA VAL A 626 6.95 6.88 -6.66
C VAL A 626 7.62 7.19 -7.99
N ARG A 627 7.16 8.23 -8.71
CA ARG A 627 7.76 8.67 -9.99
C ARG A 627 9.22 9.12 -9.83
N ASP A 628 9.52 9.95 -8.83
CA ASP A 628 10.88 10.38 -8.50
C ASP A 628 11.84 9.20 -8.18
N THR A 629 11.33 8.19 -7.48
CA THR A 629 12.09 6.96 -7.22
C THR A 629 12.29 6.14 -8.50
N LEU A 630 11.27 6.04 -9.34
CA LEU A 630 11.34 5.36 -10.63
C LEU A 630 12.38 6.03 -11.54
N GLN A 631 12.32 7.34 -11.68
CA GLN A 631 13.27 8.13 -12.49
C GLN A 631 14.71 7.85 -12.05
N ARG A 632 15.00 7.98 -10.76
CA ARG A 632 16.35 7.70 -10.22
C ARG A 632 16.83 6.28 -10.47
N LYS A 633 15.96 5.28 -10.35
CA LYS A 633 16.28 3.89 -10.66
C LYS A 633 16.68 3.70 -12.12
N VAL A 634 15.88 4.24 -13.03
CA VAL A 634 16.11 4.13 -14.47
C VAL A 634 17.38 4.88 -14.89
N GLU A 635 17.58 6.11 -14.40
CA GLU A 635 18.81 6.89 -14.68
C GLU A 635 20.08 6.15 -14.21
N ALA A 636 20.06 5.60 -12.98
CA ALA A 636 21.20 4.85 -12.46
C ALA A 636 21.47 3.59 -13.30
N SER A 637 20.43 2.82 -13.65
CA SER A 637 20.58 1.62 -14.49
C SER A 637 21.04 1.95 -15.90
N THR A 638 20.51 3.01 -16.52
CA THR A 638 20.89 3.46 -17.87
C THR A 638 22.36 3.86 -17.92
N LYS A 639 22.87 4.55 -16.89
CA LYS A 639 24.29 4.90 -16.79
C LYS A 639 25.18 3.65 -16.74
N LEU A 640 24.83 2.65 -15.95
CA LEU A 640 25.58 1.42 -15.84
C LEU A 640 25.51 0.55 -17.10
N LEU A 641 24.37 0.56 -17.80
CA LEU A 641 24.16 -0.19 -19.03
C LEU A 641 24.63 0.54 -20.29
N ALA A 642 25.02 1.82 -20.19
CA ALA A 642 25.37 2.65 -21.33
C ALA A 642 26.39 2.03 -22.33
N PRO A 643 27.43 1.26 -21.89
CA PRO A 643 28.36 0.60 -22.83
C PRO A 643 27.73 -0.57 -23.60
N HIS A 644 26.59 -1.10 -23.15
CA HIS A 644 25.99 -2.34 -23.61
C HIS A 644 24.67 -2.18 -24.38
N ILE A 645 24.09 -0.98 -24.41
CA ILE A 645 22.84 -0.67 -25.11
C ILE A 645 23.08 0.33 -26.25
N SER A 646 22.25 0.26 -27.30
CA SER A 646 22.33 1.18 -28.43
C SER A 646 22.11 2.63 -28.00
N GLU A 647 22.67 3.59 -28.78
CA GLU A 647 22.49 5.02 -28.55
C GLU A 647 21.00 5.41 -28.59
N ASN A 648 20.23 4.80 -29.50
CA ASN A 648 18.79 5.05 -29.60
C ASN A 648 18.04 4.62 -28.30
N HIS A 649 18.34 3.43 -27.78
CA HIS A 649 17.74 2.96 -26.52
C HIS A 649 18.15 3.85 -25.34
N ARG A 650 19.42 4.26 -25.29
CA ARG A 650 19.97 5.16 -24.26
C ARG A 650 19.30 6.52 -24.30
N GLY A 651 19.14 7.11 -25.48
CA GLY A 651 18.46 8.38 -25.68
C GLY A 651 17.02 8.33 -25.23
N SER A 652 16.26 7.33 -25.67
CA SER A 652 14.85 7.17 -25.30
C SER A 652 14.62 6.97 -23.78
N LEU A 653 15.55 6.30 -23.09
CA LEU A 653 15.48 6.12 -21.63
C LEU A 653 15.87 7.40 -20.88
N ARG A 654 16.86 8.14 -21.36
CA ARG A 654 17.33 9.40 -20.78
C ARG A 654 16.27 10.49 -20.91
N ASP A 655 15.67 10.60 -22.10
CA ASP A 655 14.75 11.68 -22.47
C ASP A 655 13.27 11.32 -22.16
N PHE A 656 13.04 10.24 -21.42
CA PHE A 656 11.67 9.81 -21.04
C PHE A 656 11.00 10.85 -20.14
N ASP A 657 9.79 11.27 -20.53
CA ASP A 657 8.98 12.19 -19.74
C ASP A 657 8.21 11.48 -18.63
N TYR A 658 8.65 11.68 -17.38
CA TYR A 658 8.00 11.13 -16.18
C TYR A 658 6.72 11.89 -15.75
N GLU A 659 6.38 12.99 -16.44
CA GLU A 659 5.17 13.79 -16.17
C GLU A 659 4.02 13.48 -17.13
N THR A 660 4.17 12.47 -18.01
CA THR A 660 3.08 12.01 -18.87
C THR A 660 1.84 11.60 -18.06
N PRO A 661 0.62 11.71 -18.62
CA PRO A 661 -0.61 11.26 -17.96
C PRO A 661 -0.52 9.79 -17.48
N THR A 662 0.09 8.93 -18.29
CA THR A 662 0.24 7.50 -18.00
C THR A 662 1.17 7.27 -16.79
N THR A 663 2.30 7.94 -16.73
CA THR A 663 3.24 7.80 -15.60
C THR A 663 2.67 8.43 -14.33
N LYS A 664 1.89 9.51 -14.45
CA LYS A 664 1.15 10.09 -13.32
C LYS A 664 0.14 9.10 -12.74
N LEU A 665 -0.70 8.50 -13.58
CA LEU A 665 -1.69 7.52 -13.14
C LEU A 665 -1.02 6.28 -12.52
N TYR A 666 0.07 5.77 -13.14
CA TYR A 666 0.86 4.69 -12.53
C TYR A 666 1.35 5.05 -11.12
N GLY A 667 1.89 6.27 -10.95
CA GLY A 667 2.37 6.74 -9.65
C GLY A 667 1.27 6.81 -8.60
N GLU A 668 0.07 7.28 -8.96
CA GLU A 668 -1.08 7.38 -8.04
C GLU A 668 -1.65 5.99 -7.69
N ILE A 669 -1.76 5.07 -8.65
CA ILE A 669 -2.19 3.68 -8.39
C ILE A 669 -1.19 2.98 -7.45
N ALA A 670 0.11 3.15 -7.69
CA ALA A 670 1.13 2.59 -6.82
C ALA A 670 1.09 3.18 -5.40
N ALA A 671 0.85 4.49 -5.28
CA ALA A 671 0.72 5.18 -3.99
C ALA A 671 -0.52 4.73 -3.21
N GLU A 672 -1.66 4.56 -3.87
CA GLU A 672 -2.90 4.01 -3.28
C GLU A 672 -2.66 2.59 -2.75
N ARG A 673 -2.03 1.74 -3.53
CA ARG A 673 -1.64 0.38 -3.12
C ARG A 673 -0.75 0.41 -1.88
N ASN A 674 0.26 1.27 -1.86
CA ASN A 674 1.18 1.39 -0.73
C ASN A 674 0.47 1.87 0.53
N PHE A 675 -0.41 2.86 0.41
CA PHE A 675 -1.21 3.37 1.52
C PHE A 675 -2.12 2.28 2.11
N SER A 676 -2.90 1.61 1.26
CA SER A 676 -3.76 0.49 1.65
C SER A 676 -2.96 -0.63 2.31
N THR A 677 -1.77 -0.96 1.79
CA THR A 677 -0.90 -2.02 2.33
C THR A 677 -0.32 -1.65 3.71
N ALA A 678 0.10 -0.40 3.88
CA ALA A 678 0.72 0.08 5.13
C ALA A 678 -0.25 0.08 6.33
N THR A 679 -1.53 0.35 6.08
CA THR A 679 -2.59 0.51 7.08
C THR A 679 -3.77 -0.44 6.81
N PHE A 680 -3.48 -1.66 6.39
CA PHE A 680 -4.46 -2.55 5.74
C PHE A 680 -5.69 -2.85 6.61
N ARG A 681 -5.51 -3.20 7.90
CA ARG A 681 -6.61 -3.47 8.84
C ARG A 681 -7.48 -2.23 9.05
N GLU A 682 -6.84 -1.13 9.37
CA GLU A 682 -7.50 0.15 9.65
C GLU A 682 -8.21 0.68 8.40
N SER A 683 -7.59 0.56 7.24
CA SER A 683 -8.18 0.96 5.96
C SER A 683 -9.41 0.13 5.61
N LEU A 684 -9.39 -1.19 5.85
CA LEU A 684 -10.55 -2.05 5.59
C LEU A 684 -11.69 -1.76 6.57
N TYR A 685 -11.39 -1.59 7.86
CA TYR A 685 -12.38 -1.22 8.87
C TYR A 685 -13.10 0.08 8.51
N CYS A 686 -12.35 1.15 8.22
CA CYS A 686 -12.94 2.43 7.85
C CYS A 686 -13.69 2.36 6.52
N ARG A 687 -13.19 1.57 5.56
CA ARG A 687 -13.85 1.35 4.28
C ARG A 687 -15.24 0.73 4.45
N LEU A 688 -15.36 -0.30 5.27
CA LEU A 688 -16.64 -0.97 5.53
C LEU A 688 -17.64 -0.01 6.19
N LYS A 689 -17.20 0.82 7.14
CA LYS A 689 -18.03 1.87 7.73
C LYS A 689 -18.45 2.93 6.71
N PHE A 690 -17.51 3.39 5.88
CA PHE A 690 -17.76 4.39 4.83
C PHE A 690 -18.78 3.91 3.79
N GLU A 691 -18.83 2.62 3.50
CA GLU A 691 -19.80 1.98 2.63
C GLU A 691 -21.20 1.78 3.32
N GLY A 692 -21.40 2.30 4.53
CA GLY A 692 -22.68 2.30 5.23
C GLY A 692 -22.97 1.05 6.06
N ASN A 693 -21.98 0.17 6.29
CA ASN A 693 -22.19 -1.03 7.11
C ASN A 693 -22.10 -0.72 8.62
N GLU A 694 -22.81 -1.51 9.43
CA GLU A 694 -22.79 -1.42 10.89
C GLU A 694 -21.60 -2.20 11.46
N VAL A 695 -20.41 -1.56 11.50
CA VAL A 695 -19.17 -2.23 11.87
C VAL A 695 -18.85 -2.04 13.34
N THR A 696 -18.84 -3.13 14.09
CA THR A 696 -18.42 -3.18 15.51
C THR A 696 -17.01 -3.79 15.60
N ARG A 697 -16.07 -3.08 16.22
CA ARG A 697 -14.72 -3.60 16.48
C ARG A 697 -14.70 -4.38 17.78
N VAL A 698 -14.25 -5.63 17.72
CA VAL A 698 -14.22 -6.55 18.86
C VAL A 698 -12.79 -6.99 19.10
N GLU A 699 -12.24 -6.69 20.28
CA GLU A 699 -10.96 -7.26 20.71
C GLU A 699 -11.12 -8.75 20.97
N SER A 700 -10.21 -9.55 20.41
CA SER A 700 -10.24 -10.99 20.51
C SER A 700 -8.83 -11.54 20.70
N GLU A 701 -8.71 -12.53 21.57
CA GLU A 701 -7.46 -13.26 21.75
C GLU A 701 -7.34 -14.40 20.75
N GLY A 702 -6.10 -14.68 20.32
CA GLY A 702 -5.83 -15.79 19.42
C GLY A 702 -5.95 -17.15 20.11
N CYS A 703 -6.50 -18.13 19.41
CA CYS A 703 -6.64 -19.49 19.88
C CYS A 703 -5.37 -20.31 19.59
N SER A 704 -4.65 -20.73 20.64
CA SER A 704 -3.41 -21.53 20.48
C SER A 704 -3.67 -22.91 19.87
N VAL A 705 -4.82 -23.54 20.21
CA VAL A 705 -5.21 -24.85 19.67
C VAL A 705 -5.44 -24.77 18.17
N THR A 706 -6.31 -23.83 17.72
CA THR A 706 -6.59 -23.60 16.30
C THR A 706 -5.29 -23.29 15.53
N ARG A 707 -4.40 -22.47 16.11
CA ARG A 707 -3.11 -22.16 15.50
C ARG A 707 -2.24 -23.38 15.30
N SER A 708 -2.18 -24.27 16.29
CA SER A 708 -1.40 -25.51 16.22
C SER A 708 -1.98 -26.48 15.18
N GLN A 709 -3.29 -26.65 15.15
CA GLN A 709 -3.99 -27.47 14.15
C GLN A 709 -3.73 -26.93 12.72
N MET A 710 -3.89 -25.62 12.51
CA MET A 710 -3.65 -25.00 11.20
C MET A 710 -2.20 -25.12 10.73
N ARG A 711 -1.23 -25.16 11.65
CA ARG A 711 0.18 -25.44 11.31
C ARG A 711 0.38 -26.89 10.91
N ALA A 712 -0.19 -27.84 11.65
CA ALA A 712 -0.10 -29.27 11.33
C ALA A 712 -0.70 -29.54 9.94
N ILE A 713 -1.91 -29.05 9.68
CA ILE A 713 -2.58 -29.16 8.37
C ILE A 713 -1.72 -28.52 7.27
N ALA A 714 -1.09 -27.36 7.53
CA ALA A 714 -0.24 -26.71 6.54
C ALA A 714 0.99 -27.56 6.16
N GLU A 715 1.63 -28.22 7.10
CA GLU A 715 2.76 -29.10 6.82
C GLU A 715 2.32 -30.38 6.09
N GLN A 716 1.16 -30.95 6.49
CA GLN A 716 0.58 -32.08 5.78
C GLN A 716 0.28 -31.74 4.32
N LEU A 717 -0.46 -30.66 4.06
CA LEU A 717 -0.78 -30.22 2.68
C LEU A 717 0.46 -29.92 1.83
N LYS A 718 1.51 -29.37 2.42
CA LYS A 718 2.80 -29.17 1.71
C LYS A 718 3.44 -30.49 1.30
N THR A 719 3.42 -31.47 2.19
CA THR A 719 3.98 -32.81 1.92
C THR A 719 3.16 -33.53 0.84
N GLU A 720 1.83 -33.50 0.95
CA GLU A 720 0.90 -34.07 -0.05
C GLU A 720 1.14 -33.44 -1.44
N GLN A 721 1.23 -32.09 -1.49
CA GLN A 721 1.52 -31.39 -2.74
C GLN A 721 2.90 -31.76 -3.31
N ALA A 722 3.92 -31.90 -2.44
CA ALA A 722 5.24 -32.28 -2.90
C ALA A 722 5.26 -33.69 -3.51
N VAL A 723 4.54 -34.63 -2.89
CA VAL A 723 4.35 -35.98 -3.41
C VAL A 723 3.57 -35.98 -4.73
N ALA A 724 2.53 -35.17 -4.84
CA ALA A 724 1.75 -35.03 -6.08
C ALA A 724 2.61 -34.52 -7.24
N VAL A 725 3.45 -33.51 -6.99
CA VAL A 725 4.40 -32.96 -8.00
C VAL A 725 5.41 -34.01 -8.44
N VAL A 726 5.94 -34.82 -7.51
CA VAL A 726 6.89 -35.90 -7.88
C VAL A 726 6.21 -36.97 -8.75
N LYS A 727 4.93 -37.29 -8.48
CA LYS A 727 4.15 -38.28 -9.24
C LYS A 727 3.55 -37.76 -10.54
N ALA A 728 3.52 -36.42 -10.72
CA ALA A 728 2.92 -35.80 -11.90
C ALA A 728 3.60 -36.26 -13.19
N GLU A 729 2.89 -36.16 -14.31
CA GLU A 729 3.40 -36.55 -15.62
C GLU A 729 4.64 -35.73 -16.02
N GLN A 730 5.63 -36.38 -16.60
CA GLN A 730 6.79 -35.71 -17.21
C GLN A 730 6.41 -35.17 -18.56
N ILE A 731 6.60 -33.87 -18.78
CA ILE A 731 6.26 -33.18 -20.03
C ILE A 731 7.52 -32.71 -20.77
N SER A 732 7.39 -32.58 -22.10
CA SER A 732 8.47 -32.04 -22.93
C SER A 732 8.63 -30.53 -22.79
N ASP A 733 9.80 -29.99 -23.13
CA ASP A 733 10.06 -28.54 -23.20
C ASP A 733 9.05 -27.81 -24.12
N ALA A 734 8.65 -28.46 -25.22
CA ALA A 734 7.68 -27.90 -26.15
C ALA A 734 6.29 -27.77 -25.49
N THR A 735 5.84 -28.82 -24.82
CA THR A 735 4.57 -28.83 -24.04
C THR A 735 4.64 -27.80 -22.91
N ALA A 736 5.74 -27.74 -22.16
CA ALA A 736 5.93 -26.79 -21.09
C ALA A 736 5.86 -25.33 -21.58
N ARG A 737 6.45 -25.01 -22.74
CA ARG A 737 6.38 -23.68 -23.39
C ARG A 737 4.94 -23.35 -23.84
N GLN A 738 4.24 -24.32 -24.42
CA GLN A 738 2.84 -24.16 -24.82
C GLN A 738 1.96 -23.84 -23.60
N TRP A 739 2.14 -24.59 -22.51
CA TRP A 739 1.36 -24.43 -21.28
C TRP A 739 1.68 -23.16 -20.50
N LEU A 740 2.87 -22.55 -20.65
CA LEU A 740 3.18 -21.24 -20.06
C LEU A 740 2.20 -20.12 -20.46
N ASN A 741 1.50 -20.33 -21.59
CA ASN A 741 0.55 -19.35 -22.14
C ASN A 741 -0.92 -19.78 -21.97
N ASN A 742 -1.17 -20.91 -21.31
CA ASN A 742 -2.50 -21.45 -21.11
C ASN A 742 -2.92 -21.22 -19.64
N ASP A 743 -3.90 -20.33 -19.43
CA ASP A 743 -4.44 -20.01 -18.10
C ASP A 743 -5.46 -21.07 -17.60
N ALA A 744 -5.80 -22.07 -18.44
CA ALA A 744 -6.84 -23.07 -18.17
C ALA A 744 -6.27 -24.48 -17.91
N LEU A 745 -5.06 -24.59 -17.33
CA LEU A 745 -4.46 -25.87 -16.99
C LEU A 745 -5.22 -26.57 -15.85
N SER A 746 -5.44 -27.90 -15.98
CA SER A 746 -5.93 -28.71 -14.88
C SER A 746 -4.94 -28.75 -13.70
N PRO A 747 -5.38 -29.13 -12.48
CA PRO A 747 -4.46 -29.28 -11.35
C PRO A 747 -3.28 -30.20 -11.65
N GLU A 748 -3.54 -31.32 -12.33
CA GLU A 748 -2.50 -32.30 -12.72
C GLU A 748 -1.53 -31.72 -13.74
N GLN A 749 -2.02 -30.97 -14.73
CA GLN A 749 -1.17 -30.25 -15.69
C GLN A 749 -0.32 -29.18 -15.00
N GLN A 750 -0.86 -28.49 -14.00
CA GLN A 750 -0.09 -27.52 -13.22
C GLN A 750 1.03 -28.19 -12.40
N ASP A 751 0.76 -29.36 -11.83
CA ASP A 751 1.76 -30.14 -11.11
C ASP A 751 2.83 -30.67 -12.07
N SER A 752 2.47 -31.13 -13.27
CA SER A 752 3.41 -31.49 -14.34
C SER A 752 4.27 -30.32 -14.79
N GLN A 753 3.66 -29.15 -14.99
CA GLN A 753 4.38 -27.90 -15.31
C GLN A 753 5.34 -27.49 -14.19
N TYR A 754 4.94 -27.65 -12.93
CA TYR A 754 5.76 -27.31 -11.78
C TYR A 754 6.91 -28.32 -11.64
N ARG A 755 6.65 -29.63 -11.81
CA ARG A 755 7.69 -30.68 -11.89
C ARG A 755 8.74 -30.35 -12.94
N HIS A 756 8.31 -30.09 -14.17
CA HIS A 756 9.20 -29.69 -15.25
C HIS A 756 10.05 -28.47 -14.88
N SER A 757 9.43 -27.41 -14.34
CA SER A 757 10.13 -26.18 -13.97
C SER A 757 11.16 -26.36 -12.86
N ILE A 758 10.94 -27.29 -11.91
CA ILE A 758 11.91 -27.66 -10.88
C ILE A 758 13.07 -28.40 -11.52
N CYS A 759 12.80 -29.50 -12.26
CA CYS A 759 13.84 -30.31 -12.89
C CYS A 759 14.71 -29.47 -13.82
N ASP A 760 14.11 -28.63 -14.65
CA ASP A 760 14.85 -27.73 -15.55
C ASP A 760 15.71 -26.74 -14.78
N TRP A 761 15.16 -26.04 -13.78
CA TRP A 761 15.93 -25.00 -13.08
C TRP A 761 17.04 -25.56 -12.20
N TRP A 762 16.76 -26.63 -11.42
CA TRP A 762 17.73 -27.26 -10.51
C TRP A 762 18.69 -28.22 -11.23
N VAL A 763 18.49 -28.42 -12.54
CA VAL A 763 19.28 -29.39 -13.36
C VAL A 763 19.24 -30.79 -12.72
N ILE A 764 18.03 -31.22 -12.37
CA ILE A 764 17.78 -32.53 -11.77
C ILE A 764 17.19 -33.44 -12.84
N ASP A 765 17.71 -34.67 -12.93
CA ASP A 765 17.09 -35.73 -13.71
C ASP A 765 15.66 -35.97 -13.21
N PRO A 766 14.63 -35.89 -14.06
CA PRO A 766 13.23 -36.07 -13.62
C PRO A 766 13.01 -37.35 -12.79
N ASP A 767 13.70 -38.44 -13.08
CA ASP A 767 13.55 -39.69 -12.34
C ASP A 767 14.19 -39.66 -10.94
N LYS A 768 15.01 -38.64 -10.67
CA LYS A 768 15.69 -38.40 -9.38
C LYS A 768 15.01 -37.31 -8.55
N LEU A 769 13.91 -36.77 -9.03
CA LEU A 769 13.15 -35.76 -8.28
C LEU A 769 12.54 -36.37 -7.01
N THR A 770 12.72 -35.74 -5.87
CA THR A 770 12.16 -36.16 -4.58
C THR A 770 11.25 -35.08 -4.00
N ALA A 771 10.39 -35.47 -3.07
CA ALA A 771 9.52 -34.52 -2.36
C ALA A 771 10.34 -33.42 -1.64
N ASP A 772 11.53 -33.74 -1.14
CA ASP A 772 12.42 -32.81 -0.48
C ASP A 772 12.92 -31.71 -1.46
N HIS A 773 13.24 -32.05 -2.70
CA HIS A 773 13.56 -31.05 -3.73
C HIS A 773 12.39 -30.08 -3.96
N VAL A 774 11.15 -30.58 -4.00
CA VAL A 774 9.94 -29.74 -4.18
C VAL A 774 9.74 -28.82 -2.97
N LEU A 775 9.89 -29.34 -1.75
CA LEU A 775 9.77 -28.57 -0.51
C LEU A 775 10.84 -27.48 -0.42
N ARG A 776 12.06 -27.77 -0.80
CA ARG A 776 13.20 -26.81 -0.83
C ARG A 776 12.99 -25.70 -1.85
N ASP A 777 12.33 -25.98 -2.96
CA ASP A 777 12.03 -24.98 -3.99
C ASP A 777 11.09 -23.88 -3.48
N ARG A 778 10.24 -24.16 -2.49
CA ARG A 778 9.32 -23.23 -1.85
C ARG A 778 8.47 -22.43 -2.86
N ASN A 779 7.91 -23.13 -3.84
CA ASN A 779 7.15 -22.52 -4.96
C ASN A 779 7.98 -21.47 -5.74
N GLY A 780 9.24 -21.79 -6.05
CA GLY A 780 10.14 -20.95 -6.83
C GLY A 780 10.81 -19.81 -6.05
N ARG A 781 10.51 -19.62 -4.77
CA ARG A 781 11.14 -18.56 -3.96
C ARG A 781 12.64 -18.80 -3.80
N THR A 782 13.06 -20.04 -3.59
CA THR A 782 14.47 -20.40 -3.49
C THR A 782 15.17 -20.16 -4.83
N ARG A 783 14.58 -20.58 -5.95
CA ARG A 783 15.10 -20.30 -7.30
C ARG A 783 15.29 -18.80 -7.56
N THR A 784 14.32 -17.99 -7.12
CA THR A 784 14.41 -16.52 -7.27
C THR A 784 15.59 -15.93 -6.50
N ALA A 785 15.84 -16.39 -5.27
CA ALA A 785 16.97 -15.92 -4.47
C ALA A 785 18.31 -16.38 -5.05
N LEU A 786 18.42 -17.66 -5.40
CA LEU A 786 19.63 -18.22 -6.01
C LEU A 786 19.92 -17.65 -7.40
N SER A 787 18.91 -17.23 -8.16
CA SER A 787 19.13 -16.50 -9.41
C SER A 787 19.76 -15.10 -9.18
N ARG A 788 19.62 -14.51 -8.00
CA ARG A 788 20.38 -13.29 -7.64
C ARG A 788 21.83 -13.63 -7.34
N LEU A 789 22.08 -14.71 -6.61
CA LEU A 789 23.43 -15.20 -6.38
C LEU A 789 24.14 -15.48 -7.71
N GLU A 790 23.51 -16.25 -8.62
CA GLU A 790 24.05 -16.56 -9.94
C GLU A 790 24.45 -15.28 -10.71
N ARG A 791 23.59 -14.24 -10.71
CA ARG A 791 23.90 -12.95 -11.34
C ARG A 791 24.95 -12.13 -10.60
N PHE A 792 25.10 -12.31 -9.30
CA PHE A 792 26.15 -11.64 -8.53
C PHE A 792 27.51 -12.27 -8.77
N LEU A 793 27.56 -13.60 -8.82
CA LEU A 793 28.76 -14.38 -9.16
C LEU A 793 29.19 -14.21 -10.63
N LEU A 794 28.22 -14.04 -11.54
CA LEU A 794 28.40 -13.88 -12.98
C LEU A 794 27.71 -12.57 -13.43
N PRO A 795 28.36 -11.41 -13.26
CA PRO A 795 27.74 -10.08 -13.51
C PRO A 795 27.22 -9.89 -14.95
N GLU A 796 27.83 -10.53 -15.93
CA GLU A 796 27.37 -10.48 -17.32
C GLU A 796 25.95 -11.00 -17.51
N LEU A 797 25.52 -11.98 -16.68
CA LEU A 797 24.13 -12.44 -16.70
C LEU A 797 23.14 -11.39 -16.22
N ALA A 798 23.55 -10.51 -15.31
CA ALA A 798 22.72 -9.37 -14.89
C ALA A 798 22.57 -8.36 -16.03
N ILE A 799 23.70 -7.99 -16.68
CA ILE A 799 23.73 -7.08 -17.81
C ILE A 799 22.87 -7.61 -18.95
N GLN A 800 23.09 -8.87 -19.36
CA GLN A 800 22.34 -9.49 -20.45
C GLN A 800 20.83 -9.56 -20.17
N ARG A 801 20.47 -9.81 -18.91
CA ARG A 801 19.04 -9.86 -18.53
C ARG A 801 18.38 -8.49 -18.58
N ASP A 802 19.07 -7.45 -18.14
CA ASP A 802 18.55 -6.08 -18.19
C ASP A 802 18.43 -5.61 -19.66
N ILE A 803 19.43 -5.89 -20.51
CA ILE A 803 19.39 -5.61 -21.94
C ILE A 803 18.22 -6.33 -22.62
N ASN A 804 18.04 -7.62 -22.37
CA ASN A 804 16.96 -8.40 -22.97
C ASN A 804 15.55 -7.84 -22.61
N VAL A 805 15.39 -7.24 -21.44
CA VAL A 805 14.11 -6.58 -21.06
C VAL A 805 13.94 -5.28 -21.83
N ILE A 806 15.00 -4.49 -21.98
CA ILE A 806 15.00 -3.26 -22.76
C ILE A 806 14.67 -3.59 -24.23
N ASP A 807 15.39 -4.52 -24.86
CA ASP A 807 15.20 -4.91 -26.25
C ASP A 807 13.79 -5.43 -26.54
N ARG A 808 13.23 -6.24 -25.61
CA ARG A 808 11.83 -6.70 -25.74
C ARG A 808 10.82 -5.56 -25.69
N ALA A 809 11.06 -4.52 -24.91
CA ALA A 809 10.18 -3.36 -24.89
C ALA A 809 10.31 -2.57 -26.21
N PHE A 810 11.51 -2.39 -26.73
CA PHE A 810 11.76 -1.65 -27.95
C PHE A 810 11.31 -2.37 -29.24
N GLN A 811 11.20 -3.68 -29.24
CA GLN A 811 10.67 -4.41 -30.42
C GLN A 811 9.21 -4.03 -30.76
N TRP A 812 8.47 -3.40 -29.83
CA TRP A 812 7.13 -2.88 -30.03
C TRP A 812 7.09 -1.41 -30.49
N GLY A 813 8.25 -0.78 -30.75
CA GLY A 813 8.41 0.60 -31.17
C GLY A 813 8.96 1.53 -30.06
N ASN A 814 9.63 2.60 -30.45
CA ASN A 814 10.31 3.51 -29.51
C ASN A 814 9.39 4.24 -28.53
N ALA A 815 8.14 4.46 -28.91
CA ALA A 815 7.14 5.12 -28.05
C ALA A 815 6.54 4.20 -26.97
N ALA A 816 6.95 2.94 -26.94
CA ALA A 816 6.29 1.88 -26.18
C ALA A 816 6.97 1.54 -24.84
N ILE A 817 7.95 2.31 -24.39
CA ILE A 817 8.63 2.01 -23.11
C ILE A 817 7.74 2.33 -21.91
N THR A 818 7.72 1.40 -20.96
CA THR A 818 7.16 1.58 -19.62
C THR A 818 8.27 1.38 -18.58
N PRO A 819 8.87 2.48 -18.05
CA PRO A 819 10.06 2.40 -17.20
C PRO A 819 9.90 1.55 -15.94
N TRP A 820 8.68 1.43 -15.43
CA TRP A 820 8.38 0.61 -14.25
C TRP A 820 8.40 -0.91 -14.50
N ASP A 821 8.51 -1.33 -15.76
CA ASP A 821 8.64 -2.73 -16.16
C ASP A 821 10.10 -3.16 -16.36
N LEU A 822 11.03 -2.21 -16.34
CA LEU A 822 12.45 -2.50 -16.49
C LEU A 822 13.00 -3.24 -15.26
N THR A 823 14.02 -4.06 -15.50
CA THR A 823 14.80 -4.71 -14.44
C THR A 823 16.08 -3.92 -14.17
N HIS A 824 16.61 -4.05 -12.96
CA HIS A 824 17.74 -3.26 -12.47
C HIS A 824 18.81 -4.16 -11.81
N HIS A 825 19.04 -5.36 -12.37
CA HIS A 825 19.94 -6.34 -11.78
C HIS A 825 21.40 -5.88 -11.77
N THR A 826 21.81 -5.16 -12.81
CA THR A 826 23.16 -4.56 -12.89
C THR A 826 23.37 -3.54 -11.78
N ALA A 827 22.36 -2.70 -11.52
CA ALA A 827 22.39 -1.72 -10.43
C ALA A 827 22.34 -2.39 -9.05
N GLU A 828 21.57 -3.49 -8.88
CA GLU A 828 21.59 -4.28 -7.64
C GLU A 828 22.99 -4.81 -7.33
N ASN A 829 23.68 -5.40 -8.32
CA ASN A 829 25.05 -5.89 -8.17
C ASN A 829 26.04 -4.78 -7.84
N PHE A 830 25.93 -3.64 -8.53
CA PHE A 830 26.79 -2.49 -8.27
C PHE A 830 26.65 -2.00 -6.81
N VAL A 831 25.43 -1.91 -6.28
CA VAL A 831 25.19 -1.49 -4.89
C VAL A 831 25.78 -2.50 -3.91
N LEU A 832 25.62 -3.82 -4.14
CA LEU A 832 26.19 -4.85 -3.28
C LEU A 832 27.74 -4.74 -3.24
N LYS A 833 28.39 -4.52 -4.38
CA LYS A 833 29.83 -4.29 -4.43
C LYS A 833 30.24 -3.01 -3.71
N ALA A 834 29.52 -1.91 -3.95
CA ALA A 834 29.85 -0.61 -3.35
C ALA A 834 29.78 -0.57 -1.82
N ILE A 835 28.97 -1.45 -1.20
CA ILE A 835 28.94 -1.58 0.27
C ILE A 835 30.02 -2.53 0.83
N GLY A 836 30.84 -3.16 -0.01
CA GLY A 836 31.88 -4.12 0.41
C GLY A 836 31.36 -5.55 0.63
N PHE A 837 30.20 -5.87 0.04
CA PHE A 837 29.60 -7.18 0.25
C PHE A 837 30.31 -8.30 -0.55
N GLU A 838 31.02 -7.97 -1.63
CA GLU A 838 31.81 -8.91 -2.44
C GLU A 838 33.01 -9.44 -1.64
N GLU A 839 33.74 -8.57 -0.98
CA GLU A 839 34.88 -8.86 -0.14
C GLU A 839 34.45 -9.72 1.08
N PHE A 840 33.37 -9.31 1.73
CA PHE A 840 32.78 -10.08 2.82
C PHE A 840 32.35 -11.49 2.38
N LEU A 841 31.69 -11.59 1.22
CA LEU A 841 31.28 -12.90 0.70
C LEU A 841 32.47 -13.79 0.38
N SER A 842 33.56 -13.22 -0.16
CA SER A 842 34.84 -13.96 -0.37
C SER A 842 35.39 -14.51 0.95
N PHE A 843 35.52 -13.69 1.97
CA PHE A 843 35.90 -14.08 3.32
C PHE A 843 35.02 -15.21 3.88
N ALA A 844 33.70 -15.09 3.76
CA ALA A 844 32.77 -16.09 4.24
C ALA A 844 32.84 -17.41 3.47
N LEU A 845 33.14 -17.39 2.17
CA LEU A 845 33.32 -18.56 1.31
C LEU A 845 34.64 -19.30 1.60
N GLU A 846 35.66 -18.58 2.07
CA GLU A 846 36.94 -19.16 2.53
C GLU A 846 36.87 -19.83 3.92
N GLY A 847 35.69 -19.89 4.52
CA GLY A 847 35.47 -20.46 5.84
C GLY A 847 35.50 -19.44 6.98
N GLY A 848 35.48 -18.17 6.64
CA GLY A 848 35.44 -17.09 7.63
C GLY A 848 34.22 -17.16 8.52
N THR A 849 34.44 -16.94 9.82
CA THR A 849 33.37 -16.80 10.80
C THR A 849 33.30 -15.35 11.31
N TRP A 850 32.12 -14.87 11.63
CA TRP A 850 31.97 -13.47 12.06
C TRP A 850 31.08 -13.29 13.29
N THR A 851 31.29 -12.19 13.97
CA THR A 851 30.56 -11.72 15.16
C THR A 851 30.08 -10.29 14.95
N LYS A 852 29.38 -9.72 15.92
CA LYS A 852 28.99 -8.31 15.91
C LYS A 852 30.18 -7.34 16.14
N GLU A 853 31.34 -7.86 16.58
CA GLU A 853 32.49 -7.08 16.97
C GLU A 853 33.52 -6.95 15.85
N ASP A 854 33.30 -7.68 14.72
CA ASP A 854 34.23 -7.66 13.61
C ASP A 854 34.13 -6.37 12.78
N ASP A 855 35.29 -5.74 12.56
CA ASP A 855 35.38 -4.44 11.88
C ASP A 855 34.73 -4.42 10.50
N GLU A 856 34.86 -5.50 9.73
CA GLU A 856 34.24 -5.62 8.40
C GLU A 856 32.72 -5.68 8.45
N VAL A 857 32.17 -6.40 9.44
CA VAL A 857 30.71 -6.49 9.67
C VAL A 857 30.17 -5.10 10.04
N GLN A 858 30.86 -4.39 10.94
CA GLN A 858 30.48 -3.04 11.34
C GLN A 858 30.61 -2.06 10.18
N ALA A 859 31.70 -2.12 9.40
CA ALA A 859 31.92 -1.23 8.25
C ALA A 859 30.85 -1.39 7.16
N ILE A 860 30.40 -2.63 6.86
CA ILE A 860 29.30 -2.86 5.93
C ILE A 860 27.99 -2.33 6.51
N ALA A 861 27.69 -2.65 7.78
CA ALA A 861 26.48 -2.21 8.42
C ALA A 861 26.37 -0.67 8.48
N ASP A 862 27.47 0.02 8.73
CA ASP A 862 27.53 1.48 8.73
C ASP A 862 27.34 2.07 7.33
N ARG A 863 27.96 1.46 6.31
CA ARG A 863 27.70 1.87 4.90
C ARG A 863 26.24 1.66 4.54
N VAL A 864 25.65 0.53 4.91
CA VAL A 864 24.24 0.22 4.66
C VAL A 864 23.32 1.22 5.40
N ARG A 865 23.59 1.61 6.63
CA ARG A 865 22.83 2.64 7.36
C ARG A 865 23.00 4.02 6.74
N ARG A 866 24.24 4.41 6.41
CA ARG A 866 24.54 5.70 5.78
C ARG A 866 23.79 5.88 4.46
N TYR A 867 23.71 4.84 3.66
CA TYR A 867 23.02 4.83 2.37
C TYR A 867 21.66 4.13 2.41
N ALA A 868 20.99 4.11 3.58
CA ALA A 868 19.73 3.36 3.79
C ALA A 868 18.65 3.65 2.75
N ARG A 869 18.58 4.89 2.26
CA ARG A 869 17.63 5.29 1.20
C ARG A 869 17.97 4.62 -0.14
N ASP A 870 19.23 4.59 -0.53
CA ASP A 870 19.67 4.01 -1.81
C ASP A 870 19.62 2.49 -1.74
N ILE A 871 19.96 1.91 -0.62
CA ILE A 871 19.80 0.49 -0.30
C ILE A 871 18.31 0.09 -0.39
N LYS A 872 17.42 0.89 0.20
CA LYS A 872 15.96 0.66 0.07
C LYS A 872 15.50 0.74 -1.37
N THR A 873 15.98 1.74 -2.11
CA THR A 873 15.62 1.97 -3.51
C THR A 873 16.12 0.84 -4.41
N SER A 874 17.38 0.43 -4.29
CA SER A 874 18.03 -0.54 -5.19
C SER A 874 17.77 -1.99 -4.78
N LEU A 875 17.92 -2.31 -3.49
CA LEU A 875 17.82 -3.67 -2.97
C LEU A 875 16.44 -3.97 -2.35
N ASN A 876 15.55 -2.99 -2.22
CA ASN A 876 14.29 -3.10 -1.47
C ASN A 876 14.51 -3.64 -0.04
N LEU A 877 15.62 -3.30 0.60
CA LEU A 877 15.97 -3.65 1.97
C LEU A 877 15.74 -2.46 2.89
N THR A 878 14.83 -2.61 3.86
CA THR A 878 14.60 -1.57 4.87
C THR A 878 15.53 -1.82 6.04
N VAL A 879 16.40 -0.86 6.31
CA VAL A 879 17.33 -0.87 7.45
C VAL A 879 16.88 0.16 8.46
N THR A 880 16.87 -0.22 9.73
CA THR A 880 16.56 0.66 10.86
C THR A 880 17.76 0.77 11.78
N GLU A 881 17.87 1.88 12.50
CA GLU A 881 18.94 2.09 13.48
C GLU A 881 19.00 1.00 14.58
N LYS A 882 17.89 0.31 14.80
CA LYS A 882 17.79 -0.76 15.83
C LYS A 882 18.23 -2.14 15.32
N MET A 883 18.47 -2.30 14.02
CA MET A 883 18.95 -3.59 13.49
C MET A 883 20.40 -3.81 13.92
N ALA A 884 20.69 -4.99 14.47
CA ALA A 884 22.07 -5.41 14.76
C ALA A 884 22.88 -5.57 13.46
N ASP A 885 24.18 -5.35 13.50
CA ASP A 885 25.07 -5.44 12.33
C ASP A 885 25.03 -6.83 11.70
N THR A 886 25.11 -7.88 12.53
CA THR A 886 24.99 -9.27 12.07
C THR A 886 23.61 -9.56 11.44
N GLN A 887 22.54 -8.89 11.87
CA GLN A 887 21.23 -9.00 11.26
C GLN A 887 21.22 -8.38 9.85
N ILE A 888 21.91 -7.26 9.64
CA ILE A 888 22.04 -6.62 8.32
C ILE A 888 22.78 -7.58 7.38
N ILE A 889 23.90 -8.16 7.80
CA ILE A 889 24.65 -9.15 7.03
C ILE A 889 23.76 -10.37 6.70
N GLY A 890 23.04 -10.91 7.68
CA GLY A 890 22.14 -12.05 7.48
C GLY A 890 21.03 -11.75 6.44
N GLU A 891 20.50 -10.52 6.43
CA GLU A 891 19.52 -10.09 5.42
C GLU A 891 20.13 -9.99 4.01
N LEU A 892 21.38 -9.51 3.87
CA LEU A 892 22.08 -9.47 2.59
C LEU A 892 22.33 -10.89 2.05
N LEU A 893 22.84 -11.80 2.88
CA LEU A 893 23.07 -13.22 2.51
C LEU A 893 21.76 -13.92 2.15
N ARG A 894 20.72 -13.76 2.96
CA ARG A 894 19.39 -14.33 2.70
C ARG A 894 18.79 -13.83 1.38
N ARG A 895 19.06 -12.57 1.00
CA ARG A 895 18.57 -12.00 -0.25
C ARG A 895 19.13 -12.70 -1.49
N ILE A 896 20.38 -13.12 -1.44
CA ILE A 896 21.02 -13.91 -2.50
C ILE A 896 20.83 -15.43 -2.33
N GLY A 897 20.08 -15.87 -1.32
CA GLY A 897 19.71 -17.27 -1.12
C GLY A 897 20.69 -18.10 -0.33
N LEU A 898 21.68 -17.47 0.31
CA LEU A 898 22.58 -18.13 1.24
C LEU A 898 22.00 -18.16 2.66
N LYS A 899 22.28 -19.24 3.38
CA LYS A 899 21.89 -19.42 4.77
C LYS A 899 23.10 -19.33 5.69
N THR A 900 22.85 -18.93 6.92
CA THR A 900 23.86 -18.87 7.98
C THR A 900 23.46 -19.80 9.12
N GLN A 901 24.46 -20.36 9.78
CA GLN A 901 24.32 -21.01 11.08
C GLN A 901 25.08 -20.23 12.13
N SER A 902 24.74 -20.40 13.39
CA SER A 902 25.43 -19.71 14.49
C SER A 902 25.71 -20.68 15.62
N THR A 903 26.91 -20.55 16.20
CA THR A 903 27.31 -21.20 17.43
C THR A 903 27.27 -20.18 18.57
N ARG A 904 26.94 -20.64 19.76
CA ARG A 904 26.88 -19.82 20.97
C ARG A 904 28.07 -20.16 21.84
N GLU A 905 28.90 -19.16 22.07
CA GLU A 905 30.06 -19.24 22.97
C GLU A 905 29.84 -18.37 24.22
N ARG A 906 30.50 -18.71 25.29
CA ARG A 906 30.49 -17.90 26.54
C ARG A 906 31.92 -17.45 26.79
N ALA A 907 32.16 -16.16 26.67
CA ALA A 907 33.45 -15.56 26.99
C ALA A 907 33.22 -14.34 27.93
N ASN A 908 34.00 -14.24 29.00
CA ASN A 908 33.93 -13.13 29.99
C ASN A 908 32.49 -12.83 30.48
N ASP A 909 31.74 -13.87 30.85
CA ASP A 909 30.32 -13.81 31.25
C ASP A 909 29.32 -13.23 30.22
N GLN A 910 29.77 -12.92 29.02
CA GLN A 910 28.92 -12.48 27.91
C GLN A 910 28.64 -13.62 26.94
N ARG A 911 27.46 -13.58 26.34
CA ARG A 911 27.03 -14.50 25.26
C ARG A 911 27.47 -13.92 23.94
N ILE A 912 28.43 -14.60 23.26
CA ILE A 912 28.88 -14.25 21.92
C ILE A 912 28.25 -15.23 20.93
N TYR A 913 27.63 -14.70 19.88
CA TYR A 913 27.15 -15.49 18.76
C TYR A 913 28.12 -15.35 17.61
N ARG A 914 28.71 -16.48 17.20
CA ARG A 914 29.59 -16.59 16.05
C ARG A 914 28.79 -17.17 14.88
N TYR A 915 28.80 -16.49 13.77
CA TYR A 915 28.05 -16.86 12.55
C TYR A 915 29.02 -17.40 11.50
N GLU A 916 28.51 -18.30 10.67
CA GLU A 916 29.17 -18.83 9.48
C GLU A 916 28.15 -19.20 8.43
N LEU A 917 28.58 -19.50 7.20
CA LEU A 917 27.69 -20.03 6.17
C LEU A 917 27.23 -21.45 6.53
N ASP A 918 25.97 -21.78 6.22
CA ASP A 918 25.46 -23.15 6.28
C ASP A 918 26.10 -23.97 5.16
N TRP A 919 27.13 -24.74 5.50
CA TRP A 919 27.95 -25.46 4.54
C TRP A 919 27.19 -26.55 3.77
N LEU A 920 26.23 -27.24 4.37
CA LEU A 920 25.40 -28.21 3.68
C LEU A 920 24.55 -27.54 2.61
N HIS A 921 23.89 -26.44 2.97
CA HIS A 921 23.16 -25.65 2.00
C HIS A 921 24.06 -25.08 0.91
N LEU A 922 25.24 -24.58 1.26
CA LEU A 922 26.20 -24.02 0.31
C LEU A 922 26.65 -25.04 -0.71
N GLN A 923 26.94 -26.29 -0.32
CA GLN A 923 27.37 -27.37 -1.24
C GLN A 923 26.26 -27.69 -2.27
N GLU A 924 24.99 -27.77 -1.85
CA GLU A 924 23.86 -27.98 -2.76
C GLU A 924 23.71 -26.84 -3.76
N VAL A 925 23.80 -25.60 -3.25
CA VAL A 925 23.73 -24.40 -4.09
C VAL A 925 24.86 -24.35 -5.09
N LYS A 926 26.09 -24.65 -4.65
CA LYS A 926 27.32 -24.74 -5.48
C LYS A 926 27.12 -25.70 -6.64
N GLN A 927 26.74 -26.95 -6.36
CA GLN A 927 26.50 -27.96 -7.39
C GLN A 927 25.47 -27.50 -8.42
N THR A 928 24.39 -26.88 -7.95
CA THR A 928 23.34 -26.37 -8.83
C THR A 928 23.84 -25.25 -9.74
N ILE A 929 24.53 -24.25 -9.18
CA ILE A 929 25.04 -23.09 -9.94
C ILE A 929 26.08 -23.55 -10.98
N VAL A 930 27.00 -24.49 -10.63
CA VAL A 930 27.97 -25.05 -11.57
C VAL A 930 27.28 -25.72 -12.76
N LYS A 931 26.36 -26.68 -12.51
CA LYS A 931 25.60 -27.36 -13.58
C LYS A 931 24.82 -26.38 -14.46
N ARG A 932 24.28 -25.34 -13.89
CA ARG A 932 23.54 -24.29 -14.66
C ARG A 932 24.48 -23.49 -15.54
N THR A 933 25.68 -23.14 -15.05
CA THR A 933 26.69 -22.39 -15.79
C THR A 933 27.23 -23.21 -16.96
N GLU A 934 27.54 -24.49 -16.75
CA GLU A 934 27.93 -25.43 -17.79
C GLU A 934 26.85 -25.56 -18.88
N ARG A 935 25.57 -25.74 -18.47
CA ARG A 935 24.45 -25.87 -19.40
C ARG A 935 24.24 -24.61 -20.26
N LYS A 936 24.54 -23.43 -19.73
CA LYS A 936 24.44 -22.17 -20.47
C LYS A 936 25.59 -21.93 -21.44
N GLY A 937 26.60 -22.78 -21.43
CA GLY A 937 27.77 -22.63 -22.30
C GLY A 937 28.54 -21.34 -22.03
N TYR A 938 28.65 -20.92 -20.76
CA TYR A 938 29.39 -19.73 -20.40
C TYR A 938 30.86 -19.85 -20.79
N SER A 939 31.31 -19.11 -21.82
CA SER A 939 32.63 -19.19 -22.43
C SER A 939 33.53 -17.99 -22.05
N GLY A 940 33.04 -17.03 -21.25
CA GLY A 940 33.85 -15.92 -20.72
C GLY A 940 34.83 -16.40 -19.64
N GLY A 941 35.87 -15.61 -19.37
CA GLY A 941 36.72 -15.83 -18.18
C GLY A 941 35.86 -15.79 -16.91
N LEU A 942 35.98 -16.81 -16.06
CA LEU A 942 35.21 -16.90 -14.84
C LEU A 942 35.67 -15.82 -13.82
N PRO A 943 34.77 -15.01 -13.26
CA PRO A 943 35.14 -14.03 -12.25
C PRO A 943 35.80 -14.68 -11.01
N PRO A 944 36.74 -14.00 -10.34
CA PRO A 944 37.46 -14.57 -9.18
C PRO A 944 36.48 -15.06 -8.08
N LEU A 945 35.42 -14.28 -7.79
CA LEU A 945 34.42 -14.70 -6.82
C LEU A 945 33.65 -15.97 -7.23
N TYR A 946 33.40 -16.18 -8.52
CA TYR A 946 32.82 -17.42 -9.01
C TYR A 946 33.78 -18.61 -8.86
N SER A 947 35.06 -18.43 -9.21
CA SER A 947 36.08 -19.46 -9.02
C SER A 947 36.20 -19.82 -7.54
N LEU A 948 36.30 -18.86 -6.65
CA LEU A 948 36.29 -19.08 -5.20
C LEU A 948 35.04 -19.82 -4.74
N PHE A 949 33.85 -19.42 -5.22
CA PHE A 949 32.58 -20.07 -4.89
C PHE A 949 32.58 -21.55 -5.33
N THR A 950 33.17 -21.88 -6.47
CA THR A 950 33.17 -23.24 -7.04
C THR A 950 34.29 -24.10 -6.55
N GLU A 951 35.49 -23.56 -6.32
CA GLU A 951 36.70 -24.30 -5.96
C GLU A 951 36.93 -24.40 -4.43
N GLY A 952 36.36 -23.47 -3.66
CA GLY A 952 36.43 -23.20 -2.21
C GLY A 952 37.21 -24.16 -1.33
N VAL A 953 38.17 -23.61 -0.62
CA VAL A 953 39.11 -24.31 0.31
C VAL A 953 38.38 -24.61 1.63
N GLY A 954 38.59 -25.84 2.13
CA GLY A 954 38.30 -26.22 3.51
C GLY A 954 36.92 -26.83 3.75
N GLN A 955 36.78 -28.10 3.40
CA GLN A 955 35.72 -28.93 3.98
C GLN A 955 36.06 -29.23 5.45
N PRO A 956 35.19 -28.89 6.40
CA PRO A 956 35.23 -29.61 7.67
C PRO A 956 34.82 -31.05 7.37
N ASP A 957 35.47 -31.98 8.02
CA ASP A 957 35.26 -33.42 7.86
C ASP A 957 33.81 -33.80 8.18
N ILE A 958 33.00 -33.99 7.09
CA ILE A 958 31.53 -34.14 7.17
C ILE A 958 31.16 -35.59 7.57
N THR A 959 32.10 -36.51 7.65
CA THR A 959 31.84 -37.93 7.91
C THR A 959 31.15 -38.20 9.25
N THR A 960 31.26 -37.30 10.22
CA THR A 960 30.66 -37.45 11.57
C THR A 960 29.22 -36.89 11.70
N THR A 961 28.79 -36.04 10.77
CA THR A 961 27.47 -35.36 10.85
C THR A 961 26.36 -36.10 10.10
N ILE A 962 26.69 -36.81 9.05
CA ILE A 962 25.73 -37.59 8.22
C ILE A 962 25.15 -38.78 8.99
N ALA A 963 25.89 -39.36 9.94
CA ALA A 963 25.43 -40.47 10.74
C ALA A 963 24.31 -40.14 11.76
N LYS A 964 24.11 -38.88 12.08
CA LYS A 964 23.06 -38.41 13.04
C LYS A 964 21.71 -38.04 12.42
N LEU A 965 21.60 -37.95 11.11
CA LEU A 965 20.36 -37.51 10.42
C LEU A 965 19.65 -38.63 9.63
N ALA A 966 20.20 -39.84 9.60
CA ALA A 966 19.62 -40.96 8.89
C ALA A 966 18.81 -41.87 9.80
N SER A 967 17.79 -41.36 10.47
CA SER A 967 16.74 -42.20 11.07
C SER A 967 15.42 -41.96 10.32
N PRO A 968 14.88 -42.94 9.62
CA PRO A 968 13.61 -42.79 8.93
C PRO A 968 12.46 -42.75 9.96
N VAL A 969 11.72 -41.67 9.95
CA VAL A 969 10.41 -41.63 10.64
C VAL A 969 9.40 -42.40 9.78
N VAL A 970 9.11 -43.61 10.21
CA VAL A 970 8.02 -44.41 9.63
C VAL A 970 6.71 -43.89 10.21
N VAL A 971 5.93 -43.17 9.40
CA VAL A 971 4.54 -42.84 9.72
C VAL A 971 3.65 -43.93 9.17
N GLN A 972 3.02 -44.73 10.07
CA GLN A 972 1.94 -45.63 9.70
C GLN A 972 0.68 -44.78 9.41
N MET A 973 0.10 -44.96 8.24
CA MET A 973 -1.17 -44.36 7.84
C MET A 973 -2.33 -45.23 8.33
N PRO A 974 -3.39 -44.67 8.89
CA PRO A 974 -4.65 -45.41 9.10
C PRO A 974 -5.43 -45.56 7.80
N GLU A 975 -6.19 -46.66 7.68
CA GLU A 975 -7.07 -46.92 6.54
C GLU A 975 -8.21 -45.89 6.44
N PRO A 976 -8.66 -45.50 5.22
CA PRO A 976 -9.63 -44.44 5.03
C PRO A 976 -11.08 -44.91 5.23
N GLU A 977 -11.81 -44.18 6.07
CA GLU A 977 -13.29 -44.20 6.06
C GLU A 977 -13.84 -43.36 4.90
N PRO A 978 -15.06 -43.57 4.41
CA PRO A 978 -15.59 -42.89 3.23
C PRO A 978 -15.82 -41.39 3.47
N GLU A 979 -15.13 -40.58 2.69
CA GLU A 979 -15.08 -39.11 2.80
C GLU A 979 -16.31 -38.38 2.26
N PRO A 980 -16.70 -37.23 2.86
CA PRO A 980 -17.62 -36.29 2.22
C PRO A 980 -16.94 -35.68 1.00
N ARG A 981 -17.69 -35.51 -0.11
CA ARG A 981 -17.14 -34.99 -1.35
C ARG A 981 -16.73 -33.51 -1.24
N VAL A 982 -15.44 -33.24 -1.41
CA VAL A 982 -14.94 -31.87 -1.59
C VAL A 982 -15.01 -31.53 -3.09
N VAL A 983 -15.88 -30.61 -3.47
CA VAL A 983 -16.01 -30.15 -4.85
C VAL A 983 -15.13 -28.91 -5.03
N GLN A 984 -14.05 -29.04 -5.81
CA GLN A 984 -13.18 -27.92 -6.17
C GLN A 984 -13.62 -27.31 -7.50
N LEU A 985 -14.01 -26.04 -7.47
CA LEU A 985 -14.39 -25.28 -8.64
C LEU A 985 -13.30 -24.28 -9.02
N ALA A 986 -12.90 -24.27 -10.26
CA ALA A 986 -11.87 -23.38 -10.80
C ALA A 986 -12.45 -22.24 -11.64
N ILE A 987 -11.76 -21.12 -11.59
CA ILE A 987 -12.14 -19.93 -12.32
C ILE A 987 -10.87 -19.27 -12.90
N ALA A 988 -10.85 -19.01 -14.20
CA ALA A 988 -9.82 -18.33 -14.97
C ALA A 988 -9.81 -16.82 -14.72
#